data_a68a29b79c7b7f08c3b4ac5eabc3bd55
#
_entry.id   a68a29b79c7b7f08c3b4ac5eabc3bd55
#
_cell.length_a   1.000
_cell.length_b   1.000
_cell.length_c   1.000
_cell.angle_alpha   90.00
_cell.angle_beta   90.00
_cell.angle_gamma   90.00
#
_symmetry.space_group_name_H-M   'P 1'
#
loop_
_entity.id
_entity.type
_entity.pdbx_description
1 polymer ?
#
loop_
_entity_poly.entity_id
_entity_poly.type
_entity_poly.pdbx_seq_one_letter_code
_entity_poly.pdbx_strand_id
1 'polypeptide(L)'
;MGFFSKMFGSYSDRELKSIYPIVDKIEAMADEYKAMSDAELQAKTPEFKTRLQSGETLDDILPEAFATVREASRRVLGLYPYRVQLVGGVVLHQGRIAEMKTGEGKTLVATLPAYLNALTGNGVHIVTVNDYLAKRDSEWMGKVHRFLGLTVGPIVHDLTSEERRKAYAADITYGTNNEMGFDYLRDNMAIYASELVQRGHAFAIVDEVDSILIDEARTPLIISGMGEKSTEMYSRTENLVRSFRKKVIAESDDKEEEDVNVDADYIVDEKAKTATLTARGVKKAEEYFGLENLSDPENSTIAHHINQAIKAHGTMKRDIDYVIKDGQVVIVDEFTGRLMFGRRYSDGLHQAIEAKEHVEVARESKTLATITFQNYFRLYGKLSGMTGTALTEEEEFGTIYNLDIIEIPTNRPIARIDDPDVVYKTEAAKYRAVIEQVKACHAKGQPVLVGTVSIEKNEKLSYLLSREGIKHNLLNAKNHEKEAEIVAQAGKLGAVTVATNMAGRGTDIMLGGNAEYMAKTDLRKAGLSDELIAEATGYAETDNKEILDARDMFAKALEKHREEISGEADKVREAGGLFIIGTERHDSRRIDNQLRGRAGRQGDPGETRFYLSLEDDLLRLFGGERITNLMERFNLDEDTPIENKTLSKAIENAQTSVESRNFQYRKSTLEYDDVMNKQREIIYGQRKQVLDGMDIKQTVLNMLRSSIESQVAFAFGEHDKTDDEHRADALKSCEGTYFPRGAVDASSLSGLSADDLTDRFYEAAEKYYEAKEAAVTSPIMRELERVVLLRVVDEYWMDHIDAMSELRQAIRLQSYGNNKPIDVYKQESLTMFEDMISAIQGDTVRRIFSARVKTEGEVKRERVADGIVASTSGDGTVKKQPRKVQKIGRNDPCPCGSGKKYKQCCGR
;
A
#
# COMPACT_ATOMS: atom_id res chain seq x y z
N MET A 1 -21.20 25.52 8.86
CA MET A 1 -22.42 24.71 9.14
C MET A 1 -23.65 25.54 8.83
N GLY A 2 -24.47 25.10 7.90
CA GLY A 2 -25.67 25.82 7.48
C GLY A 2 -26.74 25.82 8.57
N PHE A 3 -27.68 26.80 8.49
CA PHE A 3 -28.79 26.97 9.42
C PHE A 3 -29.65 25.70 9.56
N PHE A 4 -29.75 24.89 8.52
CA PHE A 4 -30.49 23.62 8.49
C PHE A 4 -29.84 22.51 9.33
N SER A 5 -28.51 22.44 9.43
CA SER A 5 -27.84 21.41 10.25
C SER A 5 -28.00 21.65 11.75
N LYS A 6 -28.19 22.92 12.18
CA LYS A 6 -28.52 23.27 13.58
C LYS A 6 -29.95 22.86 13.97
N MET A 7 -30.86 22.71 13.02
CA MET A 7 -32.27 22.41 13.29
C MET A 7 -32.62 20.92 13.17
N PHE A 8 -31.88 20.14 12.34
CA PHE A 8 -32.19 18.74 12.07
C PHE A 8 -31.07 17.75 12.48
N GLY A 9 -29.98 18.24 13.07
CA GLY A 9 -28.79 17.44 13.37
C GLY A 9 -27.95 17.14 12.13
N SER A 10 -26.74 16.62 12.31
CA SER A 10 -25.88 16.10 11.24
C SER A 10 -26.42 14.78 10.66
N TYR A 11 -25.86 14.31 9.54
CA TYR A 11 -26.14 12.97 9.03
C TYR A 11 -25.85 11.91 10.10
N SER A 12 -24.66 11.99 10.72
CA SER A 12 -24.27 11.09 11.80
C SER A 12 -25.23 11.11 12.99
N ASP A 13 -25.75 12.28 13.41
CA ASP A 13 -26.72 12.38 14.52
C ASP A 13 -28.02 11.62 14.23
N ARG A 14 -28.45 11.57 12.97
CA ARG A 14 -29.68 10.83 12.57
C ARG A 14 -29.44 9.33 12.57
N GLU A 15 -28.31 8.89 12.04
CA GLU A 15 -27.94 7.49 11.99
C GLU A 15 -27.69 6.92 13.40
N LEU A 16 -27.04 7.66 14.26
CA LEU A 16 -26.82 7.30 15.67
C LEU A 16 -28.13 7.03 16.42
N LYS A 17 -29.22 7.75 16.10
CA LYS A 17 -30.53 7.50 16.69
C LYS A 17 -31.08 6.13 16.37
N SER A 18 -30.74 5.55 15.22
CA SER A 18 -31.14 4.19 14.85
C SER A 18 -30.28 3.12 15.55
N ILE A 19 -29.03 3.47 15.89
CA ILE A 19 -28.06 2.57 16.52
C ILE A 19 -28.27 2.49 18.05
N TYR A 20 -28.63 3.59 18.71
CA TYR A 20 -28.80 3.64 20.16
C TYR A 20 -29.75 2.56 20.74
N PRO A 21 -30.91 2.25 20.12
CA PRO A 21 -31.77 1.18 20.62
C PRO A 21 -31.11 -0.21 20.63
N ILE A 22 -30.17 -0.47 19.70
CA ILE A 22 -29.39 -1.72 19.68
C ILE A 22 -28.42 -1.73 20.86
N VAL A 23 -27.74 -0.61 21.08
CA VAL A 23 -26.78 -0.45 22.18
C VAL A 23 -27.51 -0.54 23.54
N ASP A 24 -28.70 0.04 23.65
CA ASP A 24 -29.52 -0.05 24.88
C ASP A 24 -29.88 -1.52 25.22
N LYS A 25 -30.15 -2.37 24.20
CA LYS A 25 -30.36 -3.80 24.38
C LYS A 25 -29.10 -4.51 24.88
N ILE A 26 -27.92 -4.18 24.31
CA ILE A 26 -26.63 -4.74 24.74
C ILE A 26 -26.37 -4.39 26.22
N GLU A 27 -26.59 -3.13 26.60
CA GLU A 27 -26.36 -2.65 27.96
C GLU A 27 -27.34 -3.29 28.96
N ALA A 28 -28.59 -3.53 28.55
CA ALA A 28 -29.60 -4.17 29.41
C ALA A 28 -29.24 -5.62 29.77
N MET A 29 -28.43 -6.31 28.95
CA MET A 29 -27.96 -7.68 29.18
C MET A 29 -26.73 -7.74 30.13
N ALA A 30 -26.15 -6.62 30.55
CA ALA A 30 -24.88 -6.55 31.27
C ALA A 30 -24.86 -7.40 32.55
N ASP A 31 -25.90 -7.34 33.38
CA ASP A 31 -25.96 -8.05 34.65
C ASP A 31 -26.14 -9.57 34.43
N GLU A 32 -26.90 -9.97 33.43
CA GLU A 32 -27.07 -11.38 33.03
C GLU A 32 -25.74 -12.00 32.60
N TYR A 33 -25.03 -11.36 31.68
CA TYR A 33 -23.74 -11.86 31.18
C TYR A 33 -22.64 -11.83 32.24
N LYS A 34 -22.70 -10.87 33.15
CA LYS A 34 -21.78 -10.81 34.30
C LYS A 34 -21.95 -11.97 35.26
N ALA A 35 -23.18 -12.49 35.41
CA ALA A 35 -23.51 -13.60 36.29
C ALA A 35 -23.13 -14.99 35.70
N MET A 36 -22.91 -15.08 34.37
CA MET A 36 -22.52 -16.33 33.71
C MET A 36 -21.13 -16.77 34.18
N SER A 37 -20.93 -18.09 34.28
CA SER A 37 -19.60 -18.71 34.41
C SER A 37 -18.82 -18.58 33.08
N ASP A 38 -17.50 -18.84 33.13
CA ASP A 38 -16.67 -18.84 31.92
C ASP A 38 -17.14 -19.90 30.91
N ALA A 39 -17.54 -21.09 31.39
CA ALA A 39 -18.05 -22.17 30.55
C ALA A 39 -19.37 -21.80 29.86
N GLU A 40 -20.29 -21.12 30.56
CA GLU A 40 -21.54 -20.63 29.96
C GLU A 40 -21.29 -19.56 28.92
N LEU A 41 -20.36 -18.63 29.19
CA LEU A 41 -20.01 -17.56 28.26
C LEU A 41 -19.34 -18.12 26.98
N GLN A 42 -18.45 -19.10 27.13
CA GLN A 42 -17.83 -19.83 26.02
C GLN A 42 -18.85 -20.64 25.20
N ALA A 43 -19.86 -21.22 25.85
CA ALA A 43 -20.92 -21.97 25.17
C ALA A 43 -21.79 -21.11 24.25
N LYS A 44 -21.78 -19.79 24.40
CA LYS A 44 -22.49 -18.87 23.48
C LYS A 44 -21.98 -18.93 22.05
N THR A 45 -20.71 -19.18 21.82
CA THR A 45 -20.13 -19.26 20.47
C THR A 45 -20.74 -20.42 19.64
N PRO A 46 -20.74 -21.69 20.10
CA PRO A 46 -21.40 -22.75 19.37
C PRO A 46 -22.93 -22.59 19.30
N GLU A 47 -23.58 -21.97 20.31
CA GLU A 47 -24.98 -21.61 20.27
C GLU A 47 -25.28 -20.66 19.10
N PHE A 48 -24.56 -19.56 18.97
CA PHE A 48 -24.73 -18.62 17.86
C PHE A 48 -24.46 -19.24 16.49
N LYS A 49 -23.42 -20.06 16.36
CA LYS A 49 -23.14 -20.78 15.10
C LYS A 49 -24.34 -21.69 14.72
N THR A 50 -24.98 -22.35 15.68
CA THR A 50 -26.16 -23.21 15.45
C THR A 50 -27.37 -22.35 15.03
N ARG A 51 -27.62 -21.23 15.67
CA ARG A 51 -28.72 -20.31 15.33
C ARG A 51 -28.56 -19.73 13.92
N LEU A 52 -27.34 -19.32 13.52
CA LEU A 52 -27.05 -18.91 12.14
C LEU A 52 -27.31 -20.02 11.13
N GLN A 53 -26.93 -21.28 11.44
CA GLN A 53 -27.22 -22.43 10.58
C GLN A 53 -28.73 -22.71 10.49
N SER A 54 -29.49 -22.33 11.51
CA SER A 54 -30.97 -22.47 11.54
C SER A 54 -31.71 -21.34 10.80
N GLY A 55 -30.99 -20.33 10.25
CA GLY A 55 -31.52 -19.28 9.43
C GLY A 55 -31.68 -17.90 10.10
N GLU A 56 -31.24 -17.74 11.37
CA GLU A 56 -31.13 -16.40 11.98
C GLU A 56 -30.02 -15.59 11.28
N THR A 57 -30.18 -14.28 11.27
CA THR A 57 -29.21 -13.36 10.69
C THR A 57 -28.16 -12.90 11.72
N LEU A 58 -27.06 -12.32 11.26
CA LEU A 58 -26.06 -11.68 12.13
C LEU A 58 -26.68 -10.53 12.95
N ASP A 59 -27.62 -9.79 12.36
CA ASP A 59 -28.30 -8.68 13.04
C ASP A 59 -29.21 -9.16 14.18
N ASP A 60 -29.82 -10.33 14.05
CA ASP A 60 -30.67 -10.91 15.10
C ASP A 60 -29.87 -11.27 16.34
N ILE A 61 -28.65 -11.82 16.17
CA ILE A 61 -27.79 -12.26 17.28
C ILE A 61 -26.81 -11.15 17.75
N LEU A 62 -26.72 -10.01 17.05
CA LEU A 62 -25.77 -8.94 17.32
C LEU A 62 -25.79 -8.47 18.78
N PRO A 63 -26.94 -8.16 19.39
CA PRO A 63 -26.94 -7.68 20.79
C PRO A 63 -26.32 -8.68 21.77
N GLU A 64 -26.67 -9.96 21.64
CA GLU A 64 -26.15 -11.02 22.49
C GLU A 64 -24.65 -11.28 22.24
N ALA A 65 -24.24 -11.31 20.98
CA ALA A 65 -22.84 -11.49 20.59
C ALA A 65 -21.96 -10.35 21.14
N PHE A 66 -22.42 -9.10 21.04
CA PHE A 66 -21.68 -7.94 21.58
C PHE A 66 -21.64 -7.97 23.11
N ALA A 67 -22.71 -8.38 23.78
CA ALA A 67 -22.71 -8.57 25.23
C ALA A 67 -21.71 -9.67 25.65
N THR A 68 -21.62 -10.76 24.88
CA THR A 68 -20.62 -11.83 25.06
C THR A 68 -19.18 -11.31 25.00
N VAL A 69 -18.83 -10.56 23.93
CA VAL A 69 -17.48 -10.00 23.76
C VAL A 69 -17.18 -8.95 24.82
N ARG A 70 -18.17 -8.10 25.18
CA ARG A 70 -18.03 -7.07 26.20
C ARG A 70 -17.65 -7.67 27.56
N GLU A 71 -18.33 -8.74 27.98
CA GLU A 71 -18.03 -9.43 29.21
C GLU A 71 -16.72 -10.23 29.13
N ALA A 72 -16.45 -10.93 28.02
CA ALA A 72 -15.18 -11.62 27.80
C ALA A 72 -13.99 -10.66 27.87
N SER A 73 -14.10 -9.49 27.26
CA SER A 73 -13.06 -8.44 27.32
C SER A 73 -12.80 -7.97 28.76
N ARG A 74 -13.84 -7.81 29.56
CA ARG A 74 -13.70 -7.47 30.97
C ARG A 74 -12.92 -8.54 31.74
N ARG A 75 -13.24 -9.83 31.51
CA ARG A 75 -12.60 -10.94 32.24
C ARG A 75 -11.16 -11.15 31.82
N VAL A 76 -10.91 -11.13 30.51
CA VAL A 76 -9.60 -11.51 29.92
C VAL A 76 -8.61 -10.35 29.90
N LEU A 77 -9.08 -9.13 29.60
CA LEU A 77 -8.23 -7.94 29.43
C LEU A 77 -8.37 -6.93 30.55
N GLY A 78 -9.39 -7.04 31.40
CA GLY A 78 -9.77 -5.99 32.36
C GLY A 78 -10.37 -4.73 31.70
N LEU A 79 -10.71 -4.81 30.41
CA LEU A 79 -11.25 -3.72 29.61
C LEU A 79 -12.74 -3.95 29.35
N TYR A 80 -13.58 -3.01 29.78
CA TYR A 80 -15.02 -3.08 29.57
C TYR A 80 -15.45 -2.04 28.55
N PRO A 81 -15.87 -2.43 27.33
CA PRO A 81 -16.25 -1.50 26.28
C PRO A 81 -17.30 -0.48 26.70
N TYR A 82 -17.01 0.81 26.49
CA TYR A 82 -17.92 1.92 26.76
C TYR A 82 -19.07 1.96 25.74
N ARG A 83 -20.14 2.69 26.07
CA ARG A 83 -21.28 2.89 25.18
C ARG A 83 -20.89 3.37 23.79
N VAL A 84 -19.99 4.35 23.68
CA VAL A 84 -19.49 4.88 22.40
C VAL A 84 -18.71 3.83 21.60
N GLN A 85 -18.05 2.90 22.28
CA GLN A 85 -17.33 1.80 21.64
C GLN A 85 -18.30 0.73 21.11
N LEU A 86 -19.42 0.47 21.79
CA LEU A 86 -20.49 -0.38 21.28
C LEU A 86 -21.10 0.22 20.02
N VAL A 87 -21.36 1.53 20.01
CA VAL A 87 -21.82 2.27 18.83
C VAL A 87 -20.84 2.07 17.66
N GLY A 88 -19.54 2.25 17.90
CA GLY A 88 -18.49 2.03 16.89
C GLY A 88 -18.49 0.61 16.34
N GLY A 89 -18.68 -0.38 17.21
CA GLY A 89 -18.79 -1.78 16.79
C GLY A 89 -19.99 -2.04 15.87
N VAL A 90 -21.14 -1.45 16.16
CA VAL A 90 -22.34 -1.56 15.27
C VAL A 90 -22.11 -0.90 13.93
N VAL A 91 -21.51 0.31 13.90
CA VAL A 91 -21.17 1.02 12.65
C VAL A 91 -20.24 0.17 11.78
N LEU A 92 -19.19 -0.44 12.37
CA LEU A 92 -18.28 -1.32 11.67
C LEU A 92 -18.99 -2.58 11.13
N HIS A 93 -19.88 -3.17 11.93
CA HIS A 93 -20.66 -4.32 11.46
C HIS A 93 -21.54 -3.98 10.25
N GLN A 94 -22.07 -2.77 10.19
CA GLN A 94 -22.89 -2.29 9.06
C GLN A 94 -22.09 -2.06 7.78
N GLY A 95 -20.76 -2.25 7.76
CA GLY A 95 -19.91 -1.99 6.58
C GLY A 95 -19.68 -0.51 6.33
N ARG A 96 -19.50 0.29 7.39
CA ARG A 96 -19.34 1.75 7.36
C ARG A 96 -18.03 2.16 8.01
N ILE A 97 -17.66 3.44 7.91
CA ILE A 97 -16.51 4.00 8.60
C ILE A 97 -16.93 4.59 9.95
N ALA A 98 -16.33 4.08 11.03
CA ALA A 98 -16.46 4.63 12.35
C ALA A 98 -15.40 5.72 12.59
N GLU A 99 -15.76 7.00 12.50
CA GLU A 99 -14.86 8.07 12.91
C GLU A 99 -14.88 8.22 14.42
N MET A 100 -13.84 7.67 15.06
CA MET A 100 -13.62 7.77 16.49
C MET A 100 -12.31 8.50 16.75
N LYS A 101 -12.35 9.54 17.57
CA LYS A 101 -11.15 10.35 17.86
C LYS A 101 -10.01 9.49 18.41
N THR A 102 -8.77 9.94 18.21
CA THR A 102 -7.59 9.21 18.68
C THR A 102 -7.65 9.02 20.20
N GLY A 103 -7.31 7.82 20.68
CA GLY A 103 -7.37 7.48 22.11
C GLY A 103 -8.72 6.94 22.59
N GLU A 104 -9.75 6.81 21.72
CA GLU A 104 -11.07 6.24 22.08
C GLU A 104 -11.10 4.68 22.10
N GLY A 105 -9.96 4.02 21.90
CA GLY A 105 -9.84 2.56 22.00
C GLY A 105 -10.39 1.79 20.80
N LYS A 106 -10.16 2.27 19.57
CA LYS A 106 -10.58 1.64 18.31
C LYS A 106 -10.20 0.17 18.21
N THR A 107 -9.00 -0.21 18.66
CA THR A 107 -8.53 -1.61 18.67
C THR A 107 -9.48 -2.55 19.44
N LEU A 108 -10.01 -2.11 20.56
CA LEU A 108 -11.00 -2.86 21.34
C LEU A 108 -12.35 -2.90 20.60
N VAL A 109 -12.76 -1.80 19.96
CA VAL A 109 -14.01 -1.72 19.18
C VAL A 109 -14.04 -2.76 18.06
N ALA A 110 -12.94 -2.96 17.35
CA ALA A 110 -12.84 -3.93 16.26
C ALA A 110 -13.13 -5.38 16.71
N THR A 111 -12.92 -5.73 18.00
CA THR A 111 -13.20 -7.08 18.50
C THR A 111 -14.67 -7.46 18.44
N LEU A 112 -15.57 -6.47 18.60
CA LEU A 112 -17.01 -6.69 18.59
C LEU A 112 -17.53 -7.20 17.24
N PRO A 113 -17.38 -6.45 16.13
CA PRO A 113 -17.81 -6.91 14.82
C PRO A 113 -16.95 -8.07 14.27
N ALA A 114 -15.68 -8.17 14.67
CA ALA A 114 -14.82 -9.28 14.27
C ALA A 114 -15.36 -10.61 14.80
N TYR A 115 -15.70 -10.68 16.09
CA TYR A 115 -16.31 -11.86 16.69
C TYR A 115 -17.61 -12.24 15.98
N LEU A 116 -18.54 -11.28 15.87
CA LEU A 116 -19.87 -11.53 15.28
C LEU A 116 -19.76 -12.09 13.85
N ASN A 117 -18.94 -11.46 13.00
CA ASN A 117 -18.81 -11.90 11.61
C ASN A 117 -18.00 -13.20 11.46
N ALA A 118 -17.05 -13.48 12.35
CA ALA A 118 -16.28 -14.71 12.37
C ALA A 118 -17.16 -15.97 12.63
N LEU A 119 -18.32 -15.80 13.28
CA LEU A 119 -19.27 -16.89 13.52
C LEU A 119 -19.80 -17.53 12.22
N THR A 120 -19.76 -16.82 11.09
CA THR A 120 -20.14 -17.36 9.77
C THR A 120 -19.17 -18.42 9.24
N GLY A 121 -17.94 -18.48 9.76
CA GLY A 121 -16.89 -19.38 9.29
C GLY A 121 -16.18 -18.91 8.00
N ASN A 122 -16.58 -17.77 7.40
CA ASN A 122 -16.00 -17.26 6.16
C ASN A 122 -14.68 -16.49 6.36
N GLY A 123 -14.30 -16.22 7.60
CA GLY A 123 -13.12 -15.46 7.99
C GLY A 123 -13.32 -13.95 8.01
N VAL A 124 -12.63 -13.31 8.94
CA VAL A 124 -12.59 -11.85 9.08
C VAL A 124 -11.14 -11.40 9.03
N HIS A 125 -10.85 -10.40 8.22
CA HIS A 125 -9.53 -9.78 8.13
C HIS A 125 -9.54 -8.44 8.87
N ILE A 126 -8.60 -8.27 9.82
CA ILE A 126 -8.35 -6.97 10.47
C ILE A 126 -7.03 -6.44 9.90
N VAL A 127 -7.14 -5.36 9.13
CA VAL A 127 -6.03 -4.81 8.37
C VAL A 127 -5.43 -3.63 9.10
N THR A 128 -4.10 -3.66 9.31
CA THR A 128 -3.34 -2.60 9.98
C THR A 128 -2.22 -2.06 9.08
N VAL A 129 -1.59 -0.96 9.51
CA VAL A 129 -0.56 -0.28 8.72
C VAL A 129 0.86 -0.88 8.85
N ASN A 130 1.13 -1.77 9.81
CA ASN A 130 2.45 -2.37 9.98
C ASN A 130 2.41 -3.68 10.76
N ASP A 131 3.50 -4.47 10.64
CA ASP A 131 3.64 -5.80 11.26
C ASP A 131 3.62 -5.76 12.79
N TYR A 132 4.17 -4.69 13.39
CA TYR A 132 4.15 -4.53 14.84
C TYR A 132 2.72 -4.48 15.38
N LEU A 133 1.84 -3.68 14.77
CA LEU A 133 0.44 -3.59 15.16
C LEU A 133 -0.29 -4.90 14.87
N ALA A 134 -0.07 -5.52 13.71
CA ALA A 134 -0.68 -6.80 13.36
C ALA A 134 -0.34 -7.87 14.39
N LYS A 135 0.93 -8.01 14.78
CA LYS A 135 1.38 -8.96 15.80
C LYS A 135 0.83 -8.62 17.19
N ARG A 136 1.00 -7.38 17.64
CA ARG A 136 0.53 -6.92 18.96
C ARG A 136 -0.98 -7.14 19.13
N ASP A 137 -1.79 -6.72 18.15
CA ASP A 137 -3.24 -6.74 18.27
C ASP A 137 -3.80 -8.15 18.11
N SER A 138 -3.20 -9.00 17.26
CA SER A 138 -3.56 -10.42 17.17
C SER A 138 -3.26 -11.18 18.47
N GLU A 139 -2.22 -10.83 19.18
CA GLU A 139 -1.89 -11.43 20.48
C GLU A 139 -2.78 -10.87 21.59
N TRP A 140 -2.91 -9.56 21.67
CA TRP A 140 -3.62 -8.86 22.74
C TRP A 140 -5.15 -9.04 22.65
N MET A 141 -5.75 -8.61 21.56
CA MET A 141 -7.20 -8.80 21.34
C MET A 141 -7.55 -10.26 21.05
N GLY A 142 -6.64 -10.99 20.46
CA GLY A 142 -6.77 -12.42 20.21
C GLY A 142 -7.04 -13.25 21.46
N LYS A 143 -6.64 -12.79 22.67
CA LYS A 143 -7.01 -13.46 23.93
C LYS A 143 -8.54 -13.54 24.13
N VAL A 144 -9.26 -12.47 23.78
CA VAL A 144 -10.73 -12.44 23.88
C VAL A 144 -11.35 -13.45 22.93
N HIS A 145 -10.88 -13.46 21.69
CA HIS A 145 -11.38 -14.36 20.65
C HIS A 145 -11.09 -15.83 20.98
N ARG A 146 -9.85 -16.13 21.41
CA ARG A 146 -9.45 -17.48 21.83
C ARG A 146 -10.20 -17.95 23.07
N PHE A 147 -10.43 -17.07 24.05
CA PHE A 147 -11.28 -17.37 25.20
C PHE A 147 -12.70 -17.78 24.78
N LEU A 148 -13.24 -17.14 23.77
CA LEU A 148 -14.56 -17.46 23.20
C LEU A 148 -14.54 -18.61 22.19
N GLY A 149 -13.40 -19.32 22.02
CA GLY A 149 -13.28 -20.50 21.18
C GLY A 149 -13.08 -20.23 19.69
N LEU A 150 -12.66 -19.02 19.29
CA LEU A 150 -12.27 -18.67 17.91
C LEU A 150 -10.76 -18.72 17.74
N THR A 151 -10.32 -19.04 16.52
CA THR A 151 -8.91 -19.07 16.12
C THR A 151 -8.47 -17.72 15.59
N VAL A 152 -7.21 -17.33 15.88
CA VAL A 152 -6.63 -16.04 15.46
C VAL A 152 -5.23 -16.27 14.89
N GLY A 153 -4.96 -15.71 13.72
CA GLY A 153 -3.66 -15.79 13.05
C GLY A 153 -3.15 -14.42 12.60
N PRO A 154 -1.85 -14.10 12.79
CA PRO A 154 -1.22 -12.92 12.22
C PRO A 154 -0.64 -13.20 10.83
N ILE A 155 -0.70 -12.22 9.92
CA ILE A 155 0.03 -12.17 8.65
C ILE A 155 1.03 -11.01 8.74
N VAL A 156 2.30 -11.39 8.80
CA VAL A 156 3.46 -10.48 8.87
C VAL A 156 4.53 -10.92 7.87
N HIS A 157 5.55 -10.09 7.65
CA HIS A 157 6.49 -10.24 6.55
C HIS A 157 7.22 -11.60 6.49
N ASP A 158 7.80 -12.06 7.58
CA ASP A 158 8.74 -13.20 7.61
C ASP A 158 8.08 -14.59 7.65
N LEU A 159 6.77 -14.71 7.40
CA LEU A 159 6.04 -15.98 7.47
C LEU A 159 6.27 -16.82 6.22
N THR A 160 6.43 -18.13 6.43
CA THR A 160 6.43 -19.15 5.38
C THR A 160 5.02 -19.31 4.78
N SER A 161 4.91 -19.88 3.56
CA SER A 161 3.61 -20.14 2.93
C SER A 161 2.71 -21.06 3.76
N GLU A 162 3.28 -22.00 4.51
CA GLU A 162 2.51 -22.88 5.41
C GLU A 162 1.94 -22.11 6.59
N GLU A 163 2.72 -21.25 7.23
CA GLU A 163 2.28 -20.37 8.32
C GLU A 163 1.21 -19.39 7.86
N ARG A 164 1.40 -18.78 6.67
CA ARG A 164 0.38 -17.91 6.06
C ARG A 164 -0.93 -18.63 5.84
N ARG A 165 -0.89 -19.86 5.28
CA ARG A 165 -2.09 -20.67 5.05
C ARG A 165 -2.82 -20.97 6.37
N LYS A 166 -2.08 -21.30 7.44
CA LYS A 166 -2.66 -21.52 8.77
C LYS A 166 -3.29 -20.23 9.32
N ALA A 167 -2.65 -19.09 9.13
CA ALA A 167 -3.15 -17.80 9.59
C ALA A 167 -4.42 -17.36 8.83
N TYR A 168 -4.48 -17.55 7.50
CA TYR A 168 -5.70 -17.27 6.73
C TYR A 168 -6.83 -18.29 6.97
N ALA A 169 -6.50 -19.51 7.40
CA ALA A 169 -7.50 -20.51 7.79
C ALA A 169 -8.14 -20.19 9.15
N ALA A 170 -7.57 -19.31 9.95
CA ALA A 170 -8.15 -18.89 11.23
C ALA A 170 -9.47 -18.12 11.05
N ASP A 171 -10.32 -18.11 12.09
CA ASP A 171 -11.60 -17.38 12.07
C ASP A 171 -11.38 -15.88 11.93
N ILE A 172 -10.30 -15.34 12.53
CA ILE A 172 -9.90 -13.93 12.46
C ILE A 172 -8.42 -13.84 12.10
N THR A 173 -8.10 -13.09 11.05
CA THR A 173 -6.74 -12.87 10.57
C THR A 173 -6.37 -11.40 10.70
N TYR A 174 -5.33 -11.11 11.48
CA TYR A 174 -4.72 -9.79 11.54
C TYR A 174 -3.57 -9.72 10.54
N GLY A 175 -3.43 -8.62 9.81
CA GLY A 175 -2.31 -8.48 8.88
C GLY A 175 -2.14 -7.07 8.35
N THR A 176 -1.05 -6.83 7.64
CA THR A 176 -0.83 -5.55 6.98
C THR A 176 -1.50 -5.53 5.61
N ASN A 177 -1.94 -4.34 5.18
CA ASN A 177 -2.50 -4.12 3.86
C ASN A 177 -1.57 -4.62 2.74
N ASN A 178 -0.27 -4.38 2.88
CA ASN A 178 0.74 -4.78 1.90
C ASN A 178 0.85 -6.31 1.80
N GLU A 179 1.07 -7.00 2.93
CA GLU A 179 1.25 -8.46 2.93
C GLU A 179 0.01 -9.19 2.41
N MET A 180 -1.18 -8.74 2.81
CA MET A 180 -2.43 -9.33 2.32
C MET A 180 -2.62 -9.11 0.81
N GLY A 181 -2.28 -7.94 0.29
CA GLY A 181 -2.35 -7.66 -1.13
C GLY A 181 -1.27 -8.40 -1.94
N PHE A 182 -0.06 -8.55 -1.39
CA PHE A 182 0.98 -9.37 -2.02
C PHE A 182 0.65 -10.85 -1.99
N ASP A 183 0.03 -11.36 -0.94
CA ASP A 183 -0.44 -12.74 -0.90
C ASP A 183 -1.51 -12.99 -1.96
N TYR A 184 -2.43 -12.03 -2.18
CA TYR A 184 -3.38 -12.11 -3.29
C TYR A 184 -2.68 -12.20 -4.65
N LEU A 185 -1.66 -11.38 -4.90
CA LEU A 185 -0.91 -11.44 -6.15
C LEU A 185 -0.13 -12.75 -6.28
N ARG A 186 0.51 -13.22 -5.19
CA ARG A 186 1.22 -14.51 -5.17
C ARG A 186 0.29 -15.69 -5.44
N ASP A 187 -0.89 -15.70 -4.87
CA ASP A 187 -1.91 -16.73 -5.09
C ASP A 187 -2.34 -16.77 -6.57
N ASN A 188 -2.45 -15.61 -7.21
CA ASN A 188 -2.78 -15.54 -8.64
C ASN A 188 -1.60 -15.90 -9.57
N MET A 189 -0.41 -16.12 -9.03
CA MET A 189 0.78 -16.64 -9.74
C MET A 189 1.12 -18.08 -9.33
N ALA A 190 0.34 -18.70 -8.44
CA ALA A 190 0.55 -20.08 -7.98
C ALA A 190 0.30 -21.07 -9.11
N ILE A 191 1.13 -22.09 -9.23
CA ILE A 191 0.99 -23.12 -10.27
C ILE A 191 0.32 -24.40 -9.76
N TYR A 192 0.18 -24.55 -8.44
CA TYR A 192 -0.55 -25.63 -7.78
C TYR A 192 -1.56 -25.06 -6.78
N ALA A 193 -2.73 -25.67 -6.69
CA ALA A 193 -3.76 -25.28 -5.70
C ALA A 193 -3.26 -25.38 -4.24
N SER A 194 -2.30 -26.28 -3.97
CA SER A 194 -1.66 -26.42 -2.67
C SER A 194 -0.75 -25.24 -2.29
N GLU A 195 -0.40 -24.36 -3.22
CA GLU A 195 0.42 -23.16 -2.96
C GLU A 195 -0.45 -21.97 -2.50
N LEU A 196 -1.74 -22.00 -2.79
CA LEU A 196 -2.68 -20.93 -2.39
C LEU A 196 -2.71 -20.79 -0.87
N VAL A 197 -2.65 -19.54 -0.40
CA VAL A 197 -2.65 -19.24 1.04
C VAL A 197 -3.96 -18.59 1.48
N GLN A 198 -4.58 -17.75 0.65
CA GLN A 198 -5.86 -17.09 0.96
C GLN A 198 -7.05 -17.98 0.61
N ARG A 199 -8.15 -17.85 1.38
CA ARG A 199 -9.39 -18.61 1.14
C ARG A 199 -10.55 -17.77 0.61
N GLY A 200 -10.46 -16.44 0.67
CA GLY A 200 -11.51 -15.54 0.18
C GLY A 200 -11.52 -14.19 0.90
N HIS A 201 -12.40 -13.30 0.46
CA HIS A 201 -12.50 -11.92 0.92
C HIS A 201 -13.93 -11.64 1.42
N ALA A 202 -14.29 -12.21 2.58
CA ALA A 202 -15.65 -12.08 3.13
C ALA A 202 -15.86 -10.74 3.82
N PHE A 203 -15.07 -10.41 4.85
CA PHE A 203 -15.18 -9.16 5.59
C PHE A 203 -13.81 -8.63 5.98
N ALA A 204 -13.59 -7.32 5.75
CA ALA A 204 -12.41 -6.61 6.24
C ALA A 204 -12.80 -5.44 7.14
N ILE A 205 -12.07 -5.30 8.26
CA ILE A 205 -12.06 -4.12 9.13
C ILE A 205 -10.70 -3.47 8.97
N VAL A 206 -10.67 -2.25 8.42
CA VAL A 206 -9.42 -1.51 8.16
C VAL A 206 -9.17 -0.52 9.29
N ASP A 207 -8.10 -0.75 10.06
CA ASP A 207 -7.65 0.22 11.06
C ASP A 207 -6.82 1.32 10.41
N GLU A 208 -7.01 2.56 10.85
CA GLU A 208 -6.47 3.75 10.21
C GLU A 208 -6.83 3.79 8.70
N VAL A 209 -8.11 3.62 8.41
CA VAL A 209 -8.66 3.46 7.05
C VAL A 209 -8.27 4.58 6.09
N ASP A 210 -8.13 5.80 6.57
CA ASP A 210 -7.68 6.96 5.82
C ASP A 210 -6.21 6.86 5.37
N SER A 211 -5.34 6.24 6.17
CA SER A 211 -3.97 5.98 5.76
C SER A 211 -3.91 4.94 4.64
N ILE A 212 -4.62 3.83 4.82
CA ILE A 212 -4.54 2.69 3.93
C ILE A 212 -5.25 2.97 2.61
N LEU A 213 -6.49 3.49 2.67
CA LEU A 213 -7.34 3.65 1.48
C LEU A 213 -7.16 4.99 0.76
N ILE A 214 -6.55 5.99 1.38
CA ILE A 214 -6.29 7.29 0.76
C ILE A 214 -4.79 7.53 0.54
N ASP A 215 -3.97 7.53 1.60
CA ASP A 215 -2.55 7.88 1.48
C ASP A 215 -1.74 6.83 0.71
N GLU A 216 -1.78 5.58 1.16
CA GLU A 216 -1.05 4.49 0.54
C GLU A 216 -1.64 4.05 -0.80
N ALA A 217 -2.92 4.38 -1.06
CA ALA A 217 -3.63 4.01 -2.28
C ALA A 217 -3.22 4.82 -3.53
N ARG A 218 -2.15 5.61 -3.47
CA ARG A 218 -1.58 6.33 -4.63
C ARG A 218 -0.73 5.43 -5.52
N THR A 219 -0.10 4.40 -4.95
CA THR A 219 0.77 3.48 -5.68
C THR A 219 0.19 2.07 -5.64
N PRO A 220 0.17 1.35 -6.76
CA PRO A 220 -0.27 -0.04 -6.79
C PRO A 220 0.72 -0.95 -6.07
N LEU A 221 0.26 -2.13 -5.70
CA LEU A 221 1.11 -3.25 -5.33
C LEU A 221 1.65 -3.90 -6.60
N ILE A 222 2.96 -4.14 -6.67
CA ILE A 222 3.62 -4.68 -7.85
C ILE A 222 4.54 -5.82 -7.42
N ILE A 223 4.40 -6.97 -8.07
CA ILE A 223 5.39 -8.04 -8.04
C ILE A 223 6.22 -7.94 -9.31
N SER A 224 7.53 -7.82 -9.15
CA SER A 224 8.47 -7.69 -10.26
C SER A 224 9.42 -8.87 -10.35
N GLY A 225 9.79 -9.24 -11.57
CA GLY A 225 10.87 -10.17 -11.88
C GLY A 225 12.09 -9.46 -12.47
N MET A 226 13.18 -10.16 -12.66
CA MET A 226 14.39 -9.60 -13.31
C MET A 226 14.14 -9.37 -14.79
N GLY A 227 14.32 -8.14 -15.25
CA GLY A 227 14.26 -7.76 -16.66
C GLY A 227 15.60 -7.96 -17.37
N GLU A 228 15.55 -7.95 -18.70
CA GLU A 228 16.72 -8.22 -19.56
C GLU A 228 17.55 -6.98 -19.92
N LYS A 229 17.04 -5.75 -19.66
CA LYS A 229 17.60 -4.52 -20.23
C LYS A 229 18.88 -4.03 -19.55
N SER A 230 19.75 -3.45 -20.40
CA SER A 230 21.06 -2.90 -20.06
C SER A 230 20.95 -1.62 -19.23
N THR A 231 21.78 -1.49 -18.19
CA THR A 231 21.92 -0.29 -17.34
C THR A 231 22.71 0.84 -18.02
N GLU A 232 23.33 0.60 -19.19
CA GLU A 232 24.21 1.55 -19.87
C GLU A 232 23.49 2.83 -20.34
N MET A 233 22.23 2.72 -20.78
CA MET A 233 21.46 3.87 -21.25
C MET A 233 21.19 4.89 -20.13
N TYR A 234 20.95 4.45 -18.90
CA TYR A 234 20.78 5.37 -17.75
C TYR A 234 22.03 6.20 -17.48
N SER A 235 23.20 5.61 -17.58
CA SER A 235 24.47 6.33 -17.41
C SER A 235 24.74 7.30 -18.55
N ARG A 236 24.35 6.96 -19.79
CA ARG A 236 24.51 7.84 -20.96
C ARG A 236 23.55 9.03 -20.88
N THR A 237 22.31 8.82 -20.53
CA THR A 237 21.31 9.88 -20.38
C THR A 237 21.62 10.79 -19.18
N GLU A 238 22.14 10.23 -18.08
CA GLU A 238 22.62 11.02 -16.94
C GLU A 238 23.73 11.98 -17.36
N ASN A 239 24.73 11.51 -18.09
CA ASN A 239 25.82 12.35 -18.58
C ASN A 239 25.32 13.51 -19.48
N LEU A 240 24.29 13.28 -20.27
CA LEU A 240 23.65 14.31 -21.08
C LEU A 240 22.91 15.32 -20.19
N VAL A 241 21.97 14.85 -19.36
CA VAL A 241 21.05 15.70 -18.56
C VAL A 241 21.81 16.51 -17.52
N ARG A 242 22.92 16.01 -17.00
CA ARG A 242 23.81 16.75 -16.10
C ARG A 242 24.35 18.04 -16.73
N SER A 243 24.47 18.09 -18.06
CA SER A 243 24.90 19.27 -18.82
C SER A 243 23.77 20.26 -19.12
N PHE A 244 22.51 19.87 -18.86
CA PHE A 244 21.33 20.65 -19.19
C PHE A 244 21.09 21.80 -18.20
N ARG A 245 20.58 22.91 -18.71
CA ARG A 245 20.12 24.04 -17.91
C ARG A 245 18.64 23.88 -17.61
N LYS A 246 18.24 23.95 -16.35
CA LYS A 246 16.85 23.91 -15.92
C LYS A 246 16.29 25.33 -15.69
N LYS A 247 15.01 25.53 -16.03
CA LYS A 247 14.19 26.66 -15.59
C LYS A 247 13.09 26.08 -14.69
N VAL A 248 12.89 26.67 -13.52
CA VAL A 248 11.83 26.27 -12.58
C VAL A 248 10.71 27.31 -12.67
N ILE A 249 9.49 26.85 -12.84
CA ILE A 249 8.26 27.68 -12.85
C ILE A 249 7.31 27.19 -11.75
N ALA A 250 6.59 28.13 -11.15
CA ALA A 250 5.64 27.82 -10.08
C ALA A 250 4.30 27.30 -10.63
N GLU A 251 3.90 27.71 -11.83
CA GLU A 251 2.63 27.34 -12.46
C GLU A 251 2.74 27.29 -13.99
N SER A 252 1.98 26.37 -14.59
CA SER A 252 2.04 26.12 -16.04
C SER A 252 1.14 27.00 -16.89
N ASP A 253 0.30 27.87 -16.30
CA ASP A 253 -0.62 28.74 -17.05
C ASP A 253 0.10 29.86 -17.85
N ASP A 254 1.36 30.12 -17.54
CA ASP A 254 2.20 31.07 -18.32
C ASP A 254 2.79 30.43 -19.61
N LYS A 255 2.33 29.26 -20.02
CA LYS A 255 2.93 28.48 -21.12
C LYS A 255 2.66 28.99 -22.53
N GLU A 256 1.61 29.75 -22.74
CA GLU A 256 1.22 30.12 -24.14
C GLU A 256 2.06 31.22 -24.79
N GLU A 257 2.80 32.01 -24.01
CA GLU A 257 3.61 33.12 -24.58
C GLU A 257 5.15 32.91 -24.57
N GLU A 258 5.68 31.93 -23.83
CA GLU A 258 7.13 31.79 -23.60
C GLU A 258 7.87 30.65 -24.31
N ASP A 259 7.18 29.70 -24.96
CA ASP A 259 7.82 28.51 -25.53
C ASP A 259 8.81 28.75 -26.69
N VAL A 260 8.87 29.95 -27.24
CA VAL A 260 9.74 30.28 -28.39
C VAL A 260 11.13 30.80 -27.97
N ASN A 261 11.35 31.23 -26.72
CA ASN A 261 12.60 31.88 -26.30
C ASN A 261 13.13 31.57 -24.90
N VAL A 262 12.88 30.34 -24.38
CA VAL A 262 13.41 29.97 -23.07
C VAL A 262 14.88 29.57 -23.16
N ASP A 263 15.79 30.30 -22.49
CA ASP A 263 17.21 29.92 -22.36
C ASP A 263 17.44 28.77 -21.35
N ALA A 264 16.68 27.68 -21.49
CA ALA A 264 16.82 26.47 -20.72
C ALA A 264 16.65 25.25 -21.62
N ASP A 265 17.18 24.11 -21.20
CA ASP A 265 17.09 22.83 -21.93
C ASP A 265 15.89 22.00 -21.48
N TYR A 266 15.42 22.23 -20.24
CA TYR A 266 14.14 21.68 -19.73
C TYR A 266 13.51 22.60 -18.69
N ILE A 267 12.19 22.48 -18.55
CA ILE A 267 11.36 23.26 -17.63
C ILE A 267 10.85 22.30 -16.54
N VAL A 268 10.91 22.74 -15.29
CA VAL A 268 10.36 22.04 -14.12
C VAL A 268 9.19 22.84 -13.58
N ASP A 269 8.02 22.25 -13.58
CA ASP A 269 6.84 22.77 -12.91
C ASP A 269 6.80 22.20 -11.48
N GLU A 270 7.09 23.03 -10.48
CA GLU A 270 7.10 22.59 -9.06
C GLU A 270 5.70 22.23 -8.57
N LYS A 271 4.67 22.93 -9.02
CA LYS A 271 3.29 22.68 -8.60
C LYS A 271 2.73 21.39 -9.17
N ALA A 272 3.01 21.11 -10.45
CA ALA A 272 2.61 19.87 -11.11
C ALA A 272 3.56 18.68 -10.85
N LYS A 273 4.74 18.92 -10.27
CA LYS A 273 5.84 17.94 -10.11
C LYS A 273 6.21 17.28 -11.44
N THR A 274 6.30 18.07 -12.53
CA THR A 274 6.66 17.59 -13.87
C THR A 274 7.93 18.25 -14.39
N ALA A 275 8.63 17.53 -15.29
CA ALA A 275 9.78 18.07 -16.01
C ALA A 275 9.59 17.78 -17.50
N THR A 276 9.79 18.81 -18.35
CA THR A 276 9.54 18.72 -19.80
C THR A 276 10.71 19.31 -20.57
N LEU A 277 11.16 18.63 -21.65
CA LEU A 277 12.19 19.14 -22.55
C LEU A 277 11.67 20.34 -23.34
N THR A 278 12.55 21.32 -23.51
CA THR A 278 12.33 22.42 -24.48
C THR A 278 12.83 22.01 -25.86
N ALA A 279 12.46 22.76 -26.90
CA ALA A 279 12.99 22.55 -28.25
C ALA A 279 14.53 22.54 -28.30
N ARG A 280 15.18 23.37 -27.45
CA ARG A 280 16.63 23.39 -27.29
C ARG A 280 17.16 22.09 -26.65
N GLY A 281 16.48 21.55 -25.64
CA GLY A 281 16.84 20.29 -25.00
C GLY A 281 16.69 19.10 -25.94
N VAL A 282 15.62 19.08 -26.73
CA VAL A 282 15.41 18.09 -27.80
C VAL A 282 16.57 18.10 -28.79
N LYS A 283 16.94 19.27 -29.31
CA LYS A 283 18.05 19.40 -30.27
C LYS A 283 19.38 18.93 -29.70
N LYS A 284 19.70 19.25 -28.45
CA LYS A 284 20.91 18.75 -27.78
C LYS A 284 20.89 17.23 -27.59
N ALA A 285 19.73 16.66 -27.31
CA ALA A 285 19.57 15.22 -27.18
C ALA A 285 19.79 14.51 -28.54
N GLU A 286 19.22 15.04 -29.61
CA GLU A 286 19.41 14.56 -30.98
C GLU A 286 20.89 14.61 -31.39
N GLU A 287 21.56 15.73 -31.14
CA GLU A 287 23.01 15.89 -31.41
C GLU A 287 23.85 14.91 -30.59
N TYR A 288 23.53 14.67 -29.32
CA TYR A 288 24.29 13.77 -28.44
C TYR A 288 24.15 12.30 -28.82
N PHE A 289 22.96 11.87 -29.20
CA PHE A 289 22.68 10.48 -29.59
C PHE A 289 22.82 10.23 -31.09
N GLY A 290 22.99 11.29 -31.90
CA GLY A 290 23.12 11.19 -33.35
C GLY A 290 21.81 10.84 -34.04
N LEU A 291 20.68 11.36 -33.56
CA LEU A 291 19.33 11.11 -34.05
C LEU A 291 18.89 12.23 -35.00
N GLU A 292 18.09 11.89 -36.00
CA GLU A 292 17.44 12.87 -36.89
C GLU A 292 16.23 13.52 -36.20
N ASN A 293 15.45 12.72 -35.47
CA ASN A 293 14.27 13.19 -34.76
C ASN A 293 14.02 12.33 -33.50
N LEU A 294 14.04 12.95 -32.32
CA LEU A 294 13.82 12.26 -31.03
C LEU A 294 12.38 11.74 -30.89
N SER A 295 11.43 12.36 -31.61
CA SER A 295 10.00 11.99 -31.52
C SER A 295 9.61 10.79 -32.40
N ASP A 296 10.53 10.24 -33.17
CA ASP A 296 10.25 9.06 -33.99
C ASP A 296 9.99 7.83 -33.11
N PRO A 297 9.03 6.95 -33.48
CA PRO A 297 8.71 5.75 -32.70
C PRO A 297 9.92 4.85 -32.42
N GLU A 298 10.87 4.78 -33.33
CA GLU A 298 12.12 4.01 -33.16
C GLU A 298 13.01 4.54 -32.02
N ASN A 299 12.90 5.85 -31.72
CA ASN A 299 13.67 6.54 -30.69
C ASN A 299 12.95 6.64 -29.35
N SER A 300 11.76 6.06 -29.22
CA SER A 300 10.90 6.15 -28.03
C SER A 300 11.63 5.71 -26.75
N THR A 301 12.46 4.67 -26.82
CA THR A 301 13.25 4.19 -25.68
C THR A 301 14.26 5.24 -25.20
N ILE A 302 14.94 5.93 -26.11
CA ILE A 302 15.92 6.98 -25.78
C ILE A 302 15.19 8.18 -25.19
N ALA A 303 14.07 8.60 -25.81
CA ALA A 303 13.23 9.69 -25.30
C ALA A 303 12.70 9.38 -23.89
N HIS A 304 12.29 8.14 -23.63
CA HIS A 304 11.86 7.68 -22.31
C HIS A 304 12.98 7.84 -21.26
N HIS A 305 14.18 7.33 -21.52
CA HIS A 305 15.31 7.45 -20.58
C HIS A 305 15.70 8.89 -20.30
N ILE A 306 15.66 9.78 -21.32
CA ILE A 306 15.91 11.20 -21.13
C ILE A 306 14.83 11.85 -20.24
N ASN A 307 13.56 11.52 -20.48
CA ASN A 307 12.45 12.01 -19.68
C ASN A 307 12.56 11.56 -18.20
N GLN A 308 12.96 10.31 -17.94
CA GLN A 308 13.20 9.86 -16.57
C GLN A 308 14.40 10.56 -15.93
N ALA A 309 15.47 10.81 -16.68
CA ALA A 309 16.63 11.53 -16.17
C ALA A 309 16.30 12.99 -15.81
N ILE A 310 15.59 13.73 -16.70
CA ILE A 310 15.17 15.12 -16.38
C ILE A 310 14.19 15.16 -15.20
N LYS A 311 13.32 14.16 -15.06
CA LYS A 311 12.42 14.02 -13.91
C LYS A 311 13.21 13.77 -12.63
N ALA A 312 14.20 12.86 -12.66
CA ALA A 312 15.07 12.60 -11.52
C ALA A 312 15.83 13.84 -11.04
N HIS A 313 16.33 14.68 -11.98
CA HIS A 313 17.03 15.92 -11.66
C HIS A 313 16.12 17.09 -11.32
N GLY A 314 14.94 17.16 -11.93
CA GLY A 314 14.01 18.28 -11.80
C GLY A 314 13.14 18.20 -10.57
N THR A 315 12.52 17.04 -10.35
CA THR A 315 11.44 16.88 -9.35
C THR A 315 11.83 16.05 -8.14
N MET A 316 12.84 15.17 -8.22
CA MET A 316 13.20 14.27 -7.12
C MET A 316 14.34 14.85 -6.30
N LYS A 317 14.09 15.10 -5.02
CA LYS A 317 15.03 15.72 -4.07
C LYS A 317 15.55 14.70 -3.05
N ARG A 318 16.86 14.66 -2.88
CA ARG A 318 17.49 13.82 -1.84
C ARG A 318 17.09 14.34 -0.45
N ASP A 319 16.95 13.42 0.51
CA ASP A 319 16.52 13.66 1.90
C ASP A 319 15.06 14.18 2.04
N ILE A 320 14.32 14.24 0.93
CA ILE A 320 12.88 14.53 0.88
C ILE A 320 12.14 13.34 0.26
N ASP A 321 12.43 13.02 -1.01
CA ASP A 321 11.75 11.95 -1.75
C ASP A 321 12.49 10.62 -1.61
N TYR A 322 13.80 10.63 -1.38
CA TYR A 322 14.64 9.44 -1.19
C TYR A 322 15.88 9.76 -0.35
N VAL A 323 16.48 8.72 0.23
CA VAL A 323 17.78 8.77 0.91
C VAL A 323 18.74 7.73 0.31
N ILE A 324 20.04 7.92 0.52
CA ILE A 324 21.04 6.90 0.20
C ILE A 324 21.43 6.19 1.50
N LYS A 325 21.17 4.87 1.54
CA LYS A 325 21.55 4.02 2.67
C LYS A 325 22.25 2.77 2.14
N ASP A 326 23.42 2.46 2.70
CA ASP A 326 24.24 1.29 2.32
C ASP A 326 24.56 1.20 0.82
N GLY A 327 24.73 2.36 0.15
CA GLY A 327 25.00 2.45 -1.29
C GLY A 327 23.76 2.20 -2.18
N GLN A 328 22.57 2.23 -1.63
CA GLN A 328 21.31 2.06 -2.34
C GLN A 328 20.38 3.26 -2.17
N VAL A 329 19.60 3.56 -3.19
CA VAL A 329 18.51 4.54 -3.12
C VAL A 329 17.34 3.90 -2.38
N VAL A 330 16.86 4.54 -1.31
CA VAL A 330 15.71 4.11 -0.52
C VAL A 330 14.67 5.23 -0.57
N ILE A 331 13.44 4.88 -0.96
CA ILE A 331 12.34 5.85 -1.05
C ILE A 331 11.95 6.32 0.35
N VAL A 332 11.66 7.61 0.48
CA VAL A 332 11.00 8.20 1.65
C VAL A 332 9.53 8.38 1.30
N ASP A 333 8.65 7.82 2.10
CA ASP A 333 7.21 8.02 1.92
C ASP A 333 6.84 9.48 2.20
N GLU A 334 6.24 10.14 1.24
CA GLU A 334 5.88 11.56 1.29
C GLU A 334 4.92 11.88 2.48
N PHE A 335 4.09 10.90 2.88
CA PHE A 335 3.07 11.09 3.92
C PHE A 335 3.57 10.71 5.31
N THR A 336 4.20 9.55 5.42
CA THR A 336 4.65 9.03 6.72
C THR A 336 6.07 9.45 7.04
N GLY A 337 6.84 9.92 6.04
CA GLY A 337 8.27 10.21 6.16
C GLY A 337 9.12 8.97 6.47
N ARG A 338 8.55 7.76 6.30
CA ARG A 338 9.24 6.48 6.57
C ARG A 338 10.07 6.02 5.39
N LEU A 339 11.15 5.31 5.69
CA LEU A 339 11.96 4.65 4.66
C LEU A 339 11.24 3.41 4.14
N MET A 340 11.06 3.36 2.83
CA MET A 340 10.43 2.25 2.14
C MET A 340 11.48 1.31 1.56
N PHE A 341 11.98 0.39 2.38
CA PHE A 341 12.96 -0.59 1.93
C PHE A 341 12.32 -1.57 0.93
N GLY A 342 13.08 -1.93 -0.13
CA GLY A 342 12.64 -2.86 -1.16
C GLY A 342 11.64 -2.28 -2.17
N ARG A 343 11.08 -1.08 -1.95
CA ARG A 343 10.31 -0.37 -2.98
C ARG A 343 11.21 0.34 -3.96
N ARG A 344 10.72 0.42 -5.21
CA ARG A 344 11.36 1.16 -6.29
C ARG A 344 10.33 2.04 -7.00
N TYR A 345 10.77 3.19 -7.49
CA TYR A 345 9.96 3.96 -8.42
C TYR A 345 9.82 3.18 -9.73
N SER A 346 8.63 3.25 -10.32
CA SER A 346 8.30 2.61 -11.59
C SER A 346 8.97 3.28 -12.80
N ASP A 347 8.83 2.64 -13.94
CA ASP A 347 9.13 3.20 -15.28
C ASP A 347 10.59 3.68 -15.46
N GLY A 348 11.55 3.05 -14.77
CA GLY A 348 12.95 3.43 -14.87
C GLY A 348 13.36 4.66 -14.05
N LEU A 349 12.42 5.34 -13.34
CA LEU A 349 12.74 6.50 -12.53
C LEU A 349 13.71 6.16 -11.38
N HIS A 350 13.58 4.98 -10.78
CA HIS A 350 14.50 4.54 -9.72
C HIS A 350 15.92 4.42 -10.23
N GLN A 351 16.10 3.79 -11.38
CA GLN A 351 17.40 3.65 -12.05
C GLN A 351 17.97 5.01 -12.48
N ALA A 352 17.11 5.93 -12.91
CA ALA A 352 17.54 7.30 -13.23
C ALA A 352 18.03 8.05 -11.98
N ILE A 353 17.41 7.81 -10.80
CA ILE A 353 17.89 8.35 -9.52
C ILE A 353 19.18 7.65 -9.09
N GLU A 354 19.28 6.32 -9.24
CA GLU A 354 20.53 5.57 -8.98
C GLU A 354 21.69 6.12 -9.82
N ALA A 355 21.46 6.40 -11.12
CA ALA A 355 22.45 7.01 -12.01
C ALA A 355 22.81 8.43 -11.57
N LYS A 356 21.82 9.27 -11.23
CA LYS A 356 22.00 10.63 -10.71
C LYS A 356 22.87 10.68 -9.46
N GLU A 357 22.68 9.75 -8.55
CA GLU A 357 23.42 9.67 -7.27
C GLU A 357 24.73 8.86 -7.37
N HIS A 358 25.07 8.39 -8.58
CA HIS A 358 26.27 7.62 -8.87
C HIS A 358 26.40 6.35 -8.00
N VAL A 359 25.30 5.73 -7.65
CA VAL A 359 25.25 4.39 -7.03
C VAL A 359 25.13 3.32 -8.12
N GLU A 360 25.26 2.04 -7.75
CA GLU A 360 25.13 0.94 -8.72
C GLU A 360 23.69 0.95 -9.29
N VAL A 361 23.57 1.12 -10.61
CA VAL A 361 22.28 1.08 -11.31
C VAL A 361 21.84 -0.38 -11.46
N ALA A 362 20.75 -0.71 -10.80
CA ALA A 362 20.20 -2.05 -10.88
C ALA A 362 19.46 -2.28 -12.21
N ARG A 363 19.37 -3.55 -12.62
CA ARG A 363 18.62 -3.93 -13.83
C ARG A 363 17.16 -3.49 -13.73
N GLU A 364 16.55 -3.15 -14.85
CA GLU A 364 15.12 -2.94 -14.92
C GLU A 364 14.37 -4.18 -14.45
N SER A 365 13.23 -3.97 -13.82
CA SER A 365 12.36 -5.05 -13.38
C SER A 365 11.15 -5.14 -14.31
N LYS A 366 10.79 -6.36 -14.75
CA LYS A 366 9.55 -6.61 -15.48
C LYS A 366 8.41 -6.80 -14.48
N THR A 367 7.27 -6.15 -14.72
CA THR A 367 6.08 -6.32 -13.88
C THR A 367 5.45 -7.69 -14.14
N LEU A 368 5.37 -8.52 -13.10
CA LEU A 368 4.76 -9.85 -13.19
C LEU A 368 3.28 -9.83 -12.80
N ALA A 369 2.94 -9.08 -11.77
CA ALA A 369 1.57 -8.90 -11.31
C ALA A 369 1.42 -7.54 -10.63
N THR A 370 0.24 -6.94 -10.74
CA THR A 370 -0.08 -5.65 -10.12
C THR A 370 -1.55 -5.59 -9.73
N ILE A 371 -1.84 -4.85 -8.65
CA ILE A 371 -3.20 -4.46 -8.26
C ILE A 371 -3.15 -3.15 -7.47
N THR A 372 -4.11 -2.27 -7.67
CA THR A 372 -4.29 -1.09 -6.80
C THR A 372 -4.93 -1.48 -5.47
N PHE A 373 -4.66 -0.72 -4.40
CA PHE A 373 -5.34 -0.93 -3.12
C PHE A 373 -6.86 -0.79 -3.26
N GLN A 374 -7.29 0.16 -4.08
CA GLN A 374 -8.70 0.37 -4.36
C GLN A 374 -9.37 -0.90 -4.88
N ASN A 375 -8.80 -1.54 -5.90
CA ASN A 375 -9.35 -2.74 -6.48
C ASN A 375 -9.17 -3.96 -5.57
N TYR A 376 -8.07 -4.03 -4.79
CA TYR A 376 -7.90 -5.10 -3.81
C TYR A 376 -8.99 -5.06 -2.72
N PHE A 377 -9.24 -3.90 -2.10
CA PHE A 377 -10.25 -3.80 -1.04
C PHE A 377 -11.70 -3.91 -1.55
N ARG A 378 -11.94 -3.64 -2.83
CA ARG A 378 -13.24 -3.89 -3.48
C ARG A 378 -13.56 -5.38 -3.66
N LEU A 379 -12.58 -6.29 -3.50
CA LEU A 379 -12.82 -7.73 -3.52
C LEU A 379 -13.59 -8.22 -2.30
N TYR A 380 -13.57 -7.48 -1.20
CA TYR A 380 -14.29 -7.88 0.01
C TYR A 380 -15.80 -7.72 -0.16
N GLY A 381 -16.53 -8.77 0.19
CA GLY A 381 -18.01 -8.73 0.19
C GLY A 381 -18.58 -7.71 1.18
N LYS A 382 -17.87 -7.46 2.28
CA LYS A 382 -18.15 -6.39 3.25
C LYS A 382 -16.85 -5.71 3.67
N LEU A 383 -16.82 -4.39 3.59
CA LEU A 383 -15.69 -3.55 3.97
C LEU A 383 -16.14 -2.56 5.03
N SER A 384 -15.34 -2.35 6.06
CA SER A 384 -15.53 -1.30 7.05
C SER A 384 -14.18 -0.72 7.47
N GLY A 385 -14.19 0.44 8.11
CA GLY A 385 -12.97 1.07 8.55
C GLY A 385 -13.14 1.94 9.78
N MET A 386 -12.03 2.23 10.44
CA MET A 386 -12.01 3.11 11.60
C MET A 386 -10.79 4.04 11.54
N THR A 387 -11.02 5.30 11.91
CA THR A 387 -9.97 6.32 12.05
C THR A 387 -10.48 7.47 12.89
N GLY A 388 -9.62 8.43 13.21
CA GLY A 388 -10.01 9.68 13.91
C GLY A 388 -10.32 10.86 13.00
N THR A 389 -10.18 10.70 11.65
CA THR A 389 -10.09 11.82 10.71
C THR A 389 -10.60 11.49 9.29
N ALA A 390 -11.70 10.74 9.16
CA ALA A 390 -12.22 10.33 7.84
C ALA A 390 -13.10 11.40 7.18
N LEU A 391 -13.80 12.22 7.94
CA LEU A 391 -14.86 13.12 7.46
C LEU A 391 -14.39 14.13 6.40
N THR A 392 -13.12 14.51 6.41
CA THR A 392 -12.54 15.40 5.40
C THR A 392 -12.47 14.77 4.01
N GLU A 393 -12.49 13.44 3.92
CA GLU A 393 -12.38 12.64 2.70
C GLU A 393 -13.67 11.87 2.38
N GLU A 394 -14.82 12.32 2.92
CA GLU A 394 -16.14 11.67 2.77
C GLU A 394 -16.51 11.42 1.31
N GLU A 395 -16.28 12.40 0.43
CA GLU A 395 -16.55 12.28 -1.00
C GLU A 395 -15.75 11.15 -1.66
N GLU A 396 -14.48 10.99 -1.29
CA GLU A 396 -13.61 9.96 -1.83
C GLU A 396 -14.02 8.58 -1.34
N PHE A 397 -14.27 8.41 -0.04
CA PHE A 397 -14.74 7.14 0.54
C PHE A 397 -16.08 6.70 -0.08
N GLY A 398 -17.01 7.63 -0.28
CA GLY A 398 -18.28 7.37 -0.94
C GLY A 398 -18.13 7.00 -2.41
N THR A 399 -17.32 7.75 -3.16
CA THR A 399 -17.20 7.56 -4.62
C THR A 399 -16.39 6.32 -4.99
N ILE A 400 -15.29 6.04 -4.28
CA ILE A 400 -14.36 4.95 -4.62
C ILE A 400 -14.76 3.64 -3.97
N TYR A 401 -15.09 3.65 -2.68
CA TYR A 401 -15.29 2.43 -1.88
C TYR A 401 -16.75 2.18 -1.50
N ASN A 402 -17.66 3.09 -1.84
CA ASN A 402 -19.07 3.07 -1.42
C ASN A 402 -19.23 2.97 0.11
N LEU A 403 -18.34 3.66 0.85
CA LEU A 403 -18.34 3.73 2.31
C LEU A 403 -18.82 5.09 2.77
N ASP A 404 -19.78 5.13 3.69
CA ASP A 404 -20.18 6.35 4.39
C ASP A 404 -19.54 6.43 5.79
N ILE A 405 -19.53 7.63 6.37
CA ILE A 405 -18.82 7.93 7.60
C ILE A 405 -19.81 8.31 8.69
N ILE A 406 -19.66 7.66 9.84
CA ILE A 406 -20.40 8.01 11.05
C ILE A 406 -19.44 8.57 12.08
N GLU A 407 -19.61 9.86 12.40
CA GLU A 407 -18.88 10.51 13.48
C GLU A 407 -19.46 10.11 14.82
N ILE A 408 -18.64 9.42 15.64
CA ILE A 408 -19.03 8.89 16.94
C ILE A 408 -18.61 9.88 18.02
N PRO A 409 -19.50 10.27 18.94
CA PRO A 409 -19.15 11.18 20.02
C PRO A 409 -18.08 10.55 20.93
N THR A 410 -17.22 11.40 21.51
CA THR A 410 -16.18 10.96 22.45
C THR A 410 -16.78 10.53 23.79
N ASN A 411 -16.14 9.55 24.45
CA ASN A 411 -16.56 9.05 25.77
C ASN A 411 -16.53 10.16 26.85
N ARG A 412 -15.54 11.06 26.76
CA ARG A 412 -15.45 12.26 27.59
C ARG A 412 -15.36 13.51 26.71
N PRO A 413 -15.91 14.67 27.16
CA PRO A 413 -15.76 15.91 26.40
C PRO A 413 -14.28 16.25 26.14
N ILE A 414 -13.98 16.77 24.96
CA ILE A 414 -12.63 17.20 24.58
C ILE A 414 -12.31 18.48 25.37
N ALA A 415 -11.26 18.43 26.20
CA ALA A 415 -10.76 19.57 26.99
C ALA A 415 -9.61 20.32 26.27
N ARG A 416 -9.15 19.81 25.12
CA ARG A 416 -8.08 20.43 24.32
C ARG A 416 -8.49 21.79 23.77
N ILE A 417 -7.54 22.73 23.79
CA ILE A 417 -7.70 24.05 23.21
C ILE A 417 -6.94 24.08 21.86
N ASP A 418 -7.65 24.34 20.78
CA ASP A 418 -7.06 24.51 19.46
C ASP A 418 -6.94 26.01 19.14
N ASP A 419 -5.75 26.57 19.35
CA ASP A 419 -5.48 27.99 19.11
C ASP A 419 -5.48 28.34 17.60
N PRO A 420 -5.82 29.60 17.24
CA PRO A 420 -5.70 30.08 15.87
C PRO A 420 -4.26 29.98 15.34
N ASP A 421 -4.15 29.76 14.03
CA ASP A 421 -2.86 29.78 13.34
C ASP A 421 -2.20 31.16 13.42
N VAL A 422 -0.89 31.17 13.55
CA VAL A 422 -0.07 32.40 13.56
C VAL A 422 0.81 32.37 12.32
N VAL A 423 0.74 33.43 11.49
CA VAL A 423 1.48 33.51 10.23
C VAL A 423 2.55 34.59 10.31
N TYR A 424 3.76 34.27 9.90
CA TYR A 424 4.91 35.16 9.81
C TYR A 424 5.28 35.42 8.36
N LYS A 425 5.98 36.52 8.13
CA LYS A 425 6.44 36.90 6.78
C LYS A 425 7.52 35.95 6.26
N THR A 426 8.47 35.56 7.13
CA THR A 426 9.62 34.73 6.76
C THR A 426 9.68 33.45 7.59
N GLU A 427 10.31 32.41 7.05
CA GLU A 427 10.55 31.15 7.76
C GLU A 427 11.45 31.37 8.99
N ALA A 428 12.41 32.29 8.89
CA ALA A 428 13.30 32.62 10.02
C ALA A 428 12.54 33.20 11.21
N ALA A 429 11.59 34.11 10.98
CA ALA A 429 10.73 34.67 12.03
C ALA A 429 9.83 33.62 12.66
N LYS A 430 9.26 32.72 11.84
CA LYS A 430 8.48 31.56 12.29
C LYS A 430 9.28 30.69 13.27
N TYR A 431 10.52 30.30 12.91
CA TYR A 431 11.33 29.46 13.81
C TYR A 431 11.72 30.17 15.10
N ARG A 432 11.99 31.48 15.09
CA ARG A 432 12.20 32.26 16.32
C ARG A 432 11.00 32.18 17.24
N ALA A 433 9.80 32.37 16.72
CA ALA A 433 8.56 32.31 17.49
C ALA A 433 8.30 30.89 18.05
N VAL A 434 8.54 29.84 17.26
CA VAL A 434 8.45 28.44 17.72
C VAL A 434 9.40 28.17 18.88
N ILE A 435 10.65 28.62 18.78
CA ILE A 435 11.66 28.44 19.85
C ILE A 435 11.23 29.16 21.13
N GLU A 436 10.74 30.39 21.05
CA GLU A 436 10.25 31.14 22.22
C GLU A 436 9.03 30.45 22.85
N GLN A 437 8.11 29.91 22.06
CA GLN A 437 6.99 29.11 22.59
C GLN A 437 7.48 27.86 23.29
N VAL A 438 8.44 27.11 22.69
CA VAL A 438 9.03 25.93 23.33
C VAL A 438 9.69 26.29 24.67
N LYS A 439 10.44 27.41 24.75
CA LYS A 439 11.04 27.90 25.99
C LYS A 439 9.98 28.19 27.06
N ALA A 440 8.89 28.87 26.67
CA ALA A 440 7.79 29.22 27.58
C ALA A 440 7.10 27.97 28.14
N CYS A 441 6.85 26.95 27.31
CA CYS A 441 6.26 25.70 27.75
C CYS A 441 7.22 24.91 28.64
N HIS A 442 8.49 24.80 28.24
CA HIS A 442 9.52 24.10 29.03
C HIS A 442 9.70 24.72 30.42
N ALA A 443 9.66 26.05 30.52
CA ALA A 443 9.74 26.76 31.81
C ALA A 443 8.54 26.47 32.75
N LYS A 444 7.37 26.17 32.18
CA LYS A 444 6.18 25.75 32.94
C LYS A 444 6.17 24.25 33.29
N GLY A 445 7.09 23.48 32.72
CA GLY A 445 7.07 22.02 32.77
C GLY A 445 6.07 21.36 31.82
N GLN A 446 5.46 22.11 30.91
CA GLN A 446 4.52 21.60 29.90
C GLN A 446 5.29 20.85 28.81
N PRO A 447 4.98 19.58 28.52
CA PRO A 447 5.62 18.85 27.41
C PRO A 447 5.18 19.41 26.05
N VAL A 448 6.13 19.42 25.10
CA VAL A 448 5.93 19.95 23.74
C VAL A 448 6.28 18.92 22.71
N LEU A 449 5.37 18.70 21.73
CA LEU A 449 5.62 17.95 20.52
C LEU A 449 5.58 18.90 19.33
N VAL A 450 6.70 19.06 18.64
CA VAL A 450 6.80 19.91 17.44
C VAL A 450 6.76 19.02 16.19
N GLY A 451 5.72 19.20 15.38
CA GLY A 451 5.53 18.52 14.09
C GLY A 451 6.16 19.32 12.95
N THR A 452 6.94 18.66 12.10
CA THR A 452 7.54 19.22 10.88
C THR A 452 7.17 18.40 9.66
N VAL A 453 7.12 19.01 8.47
CA VAL A 453 6.67 18.34 7.23
C VAL A 453 7.76 17.52 6.53
N SER A 454 9.05 17.80 6.80
CA SER A 454 10.17 17.09 6.17
C SER A 454 11.31 16.81 7.15
N ILE A 455 12.17 15.83 6.78
CA ILE A 455 13.38 15.50 7.54
C ILE A 455 14.34 16.71 7.60
N GLU A 456 14.49 17.43 6.50
CA GLU A 456 15.35 18.63 6.43
C GLU A 456 14.92 19.70 7.43
N LYS A 457 13.61 20.03 7.44
CA LYS A 457 13.04 21.01 8.37
C LYS A 457 13.12 20.53 9.83
N ASN A 458 13.00 19.23 10.05
CA ASN A 458 13.15 18.59 11.34
C ASN A 458 14.57 18.74 11.87
N GLU A 459 15.59 18.43 11.06
CA GLU A 459 17.01 18.59 11.42
C GLU A 459 17.39 20.06 11.61
N LYS A 460 16.88 20.97 10.75
CA LYS A 460 17.08 22.42 10.89
C LYS A 460 16.56 22.95 12.22
N LEU A 461 15.33 22.59 12.60
CA LEU A 461 14.74 23.00 13.88
C LEU A 461 15.52 22.41 15.06
N SER A 462 15.92 21.13 15.00
CA SER A 462 16.72 20.47 16.01
C SER A 462 18.07 21.20 16.22
N TYR A 463 18.75 21.60 15.14
CA TYR A 463 19.96 22.40 15.21
C TYR A 463 19.73 23.74 15.92
N LEU A 464 18.66 24.44 15.59
CA LEU A 464 18.32 25.73 16.22
C LEU A 464 18.02 25.59 17.71
N LEU A 465 17.25 24.56 18.12
CA LEU A 465 16.95 24.27 19.51
C LEU A 465 18.22 23.89 20.31
N SER A 466 19.13 23.12 19.71
CA SER A 466 20.40 22.77 20.32
C SER A 466 21.29 24.00 20.57
N ARG A 467 21.27 24.94 19.61
CA ARG A 467 22.01 26.22 19.74
C ARG A 467 21.49 27.09 20.87
N GLU A 468 20.20 27.02 21.15
CA GLU A 468 19.56 27.70 22.29
C GLU A 468 19.64 26.92 23.62
N GLY A 469 20.33 25.77 23.62
CA GLY A 469 20.56 24.95 24.83
C GLY A 469 19.35 24.13 25.28
N ILE A 470 18.32 23.98 24.46
CA ILE A 470 17.11 23.21 24.78
C ILE A 470 17.37 21.74 24.51
N LYS A 471 17.32 20.91 25.56
CA LYS A 471 17.38 19.45 25.41
C LYS A 471 16.09 18.94 24.75
N HIS A 472 16.22 18.19 23.67
CA HIS A 472 15.08 17.65 22.95
C HIS A 472 15.40 16.29 22.36
N ASN A 473 14.36 15.53 22.05
CA ASN A 473 14.42 14.28 21.30
C ASN A 473 14.10 14.57 19.83
N LEU A 474 14.89 13.96 18.94
CA LEU A 474 14.67 14.06 17.49
C LEU A 474 14.10 12.74 16.95
N LEU A 475 13.01 12.84 16.22
CA LEU A 475 12.30 11.72 15.64
C LEU A 475 12.06 11.94 14.15
N ASN A 476 12.74 11.15 13.33
CA ASN A 476 12.59 11.14 11.88
C ASN A 476 12.87 9.74 11.32
N ALA A 477 12.66 9.54 10.02
CA ALA A 477 12.82 8.26 9.36
C ALA A 477 14.23 7.63 9.49
N LYS A 478 15.26 8.42 9.75
CA LYS A 478 16.62 7.93 9.96
C LYS A 478 16.78 7.18 11.31
N ASN A 479 15.87 7.43 12.28
CA ASN A 479 15.89 6.91 13.65
C ASN A 479 14.65 6.07 14.01
N HIS A 480 14.02 5.44 13.05
CA HIS A 480 12.72 4.79 13.23
C HIS A 480 12.72 3.59 14.20
N GLU A 481 13.84 2.91 14.42
CA GLU A 481 13.95 1.78 15.35
C GLU A 481 13.60 2.17 16.81
N LYS A 482 13.80 3.44 17.17
CA LYS A 482 13.49 4.00 18.49
C LYS A 482 12.23 4.87 18.52
N GLU A 483 11.49 4.90 17.43
CA GLU A 483 10.34 5.80 17.25
C GLU A 483 9.30 5.63 18.35
N ALA A 484 8.81 4.42 18.56
CA ALA A 484 7.79 4.12 19.57
C ALA A 484 8.26 4.46 20.98
N GLU A 485 9.56 4.29 21.26
CA GLU A 485 10.19 4.57 22.54
C GLU A 485 10.23 6.07 22.84
N ILE A 486 10.64 6.87 21.84
CA ILE A 486 10.75 8.33 21.98
C ILE A 486 9.36 8.95 22.10
N VAL A 487 8.40 8.52 21.27
CA VAL A 487 7.02 9.05 21.31
C VAL A 487 6.35 8.73 22.64
N ALA A 488 6.55 7.52 23.17
CA ALA A 488 5.98 7.12 24.44
C ALA A 488 6.44 8.02 25.62
N GLN A 489 7.62 8.64 25.51
CA GLN A 489 8.16 9.55 26.54
C GLN A 489 7.89 11.04 26.24
N ALA A 490 7.26 11.37 25.11
CA ALA A 490 6.97 12.76 24.73
C ALA A 490 6.00 13.47 25.70
N GLY A 491 5.24 12.74 26.52
CA GLY A 491 4.34 13.27 27.53
C GLY A 491 4.96 13.53 28.92
N LYS A 492 6.28 13.35 29.10
CA LYS A 492 6.94 13.62 30.37
C LYS A 492 7.02 15.11 30.69
N LEU A 493 7.07 15.44 31.97
CA LEU A 493 7.18 16.82 32.44
C LEU A 493 8.34 17.56 31.76
N GLY A 494 8.03 18.66 31.07
CA GLY A 494 9.02 19.48 30.36
C GLY A 494 9.73 18.82 29.18
N ALA A 495 9.26 17.67 28.70
CA ALA A 495 9.84 17.01 27.55
C ALA A 495 9.65 17.85 26.27
N VAL A 496 10.67 17.92 25.42
CA VAL A 496 10.58 18.53 24.08
C VAL A 496 10.92 17.45 23.05
N THR A 497 9.99 17.23 22.11
CA THR A 497 10.17 16.24 21.04
C THR A 497 9.93 16.92 19.69
N VAL A 498 10.88 16.81 18.77
CA VAL A 498 10.73 17.27 17.39
C VAL A 498 10.54 16.04 16.51
N ALA A 499 9.41 15.96 15.81
CA ALA A 499 9.02 14.79 15.03
C ALA A 499 8.62 15.18 13.60
N THR A 500 8.96 14.35 12.62
CA THR A 500 8.33 14.44 11.32
C THR A 500 6.89 13.95 11.42
N ASN A 501 6.07 14.38 10.49
CA ASN A 501 4.62 14.37 10.51
C ASN A 501 3.95 13.10 11.08
N MET A 502 4.30 11.94 10.62
CA MET A 502 3.60 10.68 10.98
C MET A 502 4.38 9.81 11.97
N ALA A 503 5.51 10.32 12.48
CA ALA A 503 6.29 9.60 13.46
C ALA A 503 5.44 9.30 14.72
N GLY A 504 5.43 8.06 15.16
CA GLY A 504 4.65 7.58 16.31
C GLY A 504 3.15 7.39 16.04
N ARG A 505 2.69 7.26 14.78
CA ARG A 505 1.31 6.88 14.47
C ARG A 505 1.01 5.49 15.05
N GLY A 506 -0.17 5.33 15.66
CA GLY A 506 -0.54 4.10 16.38
C GLY A 506 0.07 3.96 17.78
N THR A 507 0.89 4.93 18.22
CA THR A 507 1.45 4.96 19.57
C THR A 507 0.80 6.06 20.39
N ASP A 508 0.30 5.72 21.59
CA ASP A 508 -0.31 6.69 22.51
C ASP A 508 0.75 7.46 23.29
N ILE A 509 0.57 8.81 23.37
CA ILE A 509 1.38 9.68 24.21
C ILE A 509 0.64 9.80 25.55
N MET A 510 1.21 9.17 26.57
CA MET A 510 0.67 9.22 27.95
C MET A 510 1.28 10.39 28.70
N LEU A 511 0.43 11.20 29.38
CA LEU A 511 0.90 12.27 30.24
C LEU A 511 1.68 11.70 31.44
N GLY A 512 2.85 12.27 31.74
CA GLY A 512 3.78 11.77 32.74
C GLY A 512 4.79 10.75 32.22
N GLY A 513 4.60 10.21 31.01
CA GLY A 513 5.45 9.21 30.35
C GLY A 513 4.83 7.82 30.29
N ASN A 514 5.56 6.86 29.75
CA ASN A 514 5.11 5.49 29.56
C ASN A 514 5.87 4.53 30.51
N ALA A 515 5.17 3.97 31.49
CA ALA A 515 5.72 3.03 32.46
C ALA A 515 6.27 1.75 31.81
N GLU A 516 5.58 1.27 30.76
CA GLU A 516 5.97 0.06 30.01
C GLU A 516 7.34 0.22 29.36
N TYR A 517 7.57 1.37 28.74
CA TYR A 517 8.86 1.67 28.13
C TYR A 517 9.98 1.77 29.19
N MET A 518 9.69 2.40 30.33
CA MET A 518 10.68 2.50 31.44
C MET A 518 11.02 1.12 31.99
N ALA A 519 10.02 0.24 32.13
CA ALA A 519 10.24 -1.13 32.55
C ALA A 519 11.10 -1.92 31.52
N LYS A 520 10.83 -1.80 30.21
CA LYS A 520 11.66 -2.37 29.15
C LYS A 520 13.12 -1.89 29.22
N THR A 521 13.31 -0.61 29.50
CA THR A 521 14.66 -0.04 29.66
C THR A 521 15.39 -0.63 30.88
N ASP A 522 14.68 -0.86 31.98
CA ASP A 522 15.27 -1.49 33.16
C ASP A 522 15.64 -2.96 32.91
N LEU A 523 14.84 -3.70 32.15
CA LEU A 523 15.16 -5.07 31.73
C LEU A 523 16.41 -5.10 30.83
N ARG A 524 16.55 -4.16 29.91
CA ARG A 524 17.78 -4.01 29.10
C ARG A 524 19.00 -3.73 29.96
N LYS A 525 18.88 -2.86 30.96
CA LYS A 525 19.97 -2.58 31.93
C LYS A 525 20.30 -3.81 32.79
N ALA A 526 19.30 -4.67 33.03
CA ALA A 526 19.50 -5.95 33.73
C ALA A 526 20.15 -7.03 32.84
N GLY A 527 20.39 -6.73 31.54
CA GLY A 527 21.13 -7.61 30.63
C GLY A 527 20.28 -8.58 29.84
N LEU A 528 18.93 -8.41 29.82
CA LEU A 528 18.06 -9.23 28.98
C LEU A 528 18.20 -8.81 27.50
N SER A 529 18.15 -9.80 26.60
CA SER A 529 18.16 -9.53 25.15
C SER A 529 16.85 -8.88 24.67
N ASP A 530 16.92 -8.15 23.57
CA ASP A 530 15.71 -7.50 23.00
C ASP A 530 14.64 -8.52 22.57
N GLU A 531 15.06 -9.72 22.12
CA GLU A 531 14.14 -10.82 21.83
C GLU A 531 13.40 -11.28 23.10
N LEU A 532 14.13 -11.48 24.20
CA LEU A 532 13.52 -11.93 25.46
C LEU A 532 12.61 -10.83 26.06
N ILE A 533 12.96 -9.56 25.90
CA ILE A 533 12.13 -8.42 26.31
C ILE A 533 10.84 -8.37 25.46
N ALA A 534 10.93 -8.62 24.17
CA ALA A 534 9.77 -8.69 23.29
C ALA A 534 8.81 -9.81 23.72
N GLU A 535 9.33 -11.00 24.02
CA GLU A 535 8.55 -12.13 24.53
C GLU A 535 7.98 -11.88 25.94
N ALA A 536 8.76 -11.20 26.81
CA ALA A 536 8.30 -10.83 28.14
C ALA A 536 7.14 -9.82 28.11
N THR A 537 7.13 -8.93 27.15
CA THR A 537 6.07 -7.91 26.96
C THR A 537 4.97 -8.38 26.04
N GLY A 538 5.20 -9.48 25.31
CA GLY A 538 4.20 -10.12 24.47
C GLY A 538 3.07 -10.77 25.27
N TYR A 539 1.94 -11.00 24.60
CA TYR A 539 0.74 -11.57 25.18
C TYR A 539 0.56 -13.05 24.83
N ALA A 540 1.50 -13.65 24.08
CA ALA A 540 1.45 -15.07 23.71
C ALA A 540 1.54 -15.98 24.95
N GLU A 541 0.80 -17.08 24.96
CA GLU A 541 0.91 -18.10 26.00
C GLU A 541 2.23 -18.86 25.83
N THR A 542 2.91 -19.11 26.94
CA THR A 542 4.21 -19.81 26.95
C THR A 542 4.42 -20.57 28.23
N ASP A 543 5.03 -21.74 28.12
CA ASP A 543 5.52 -22.55 29.23
C ASP A 543 7.05 -22.40 29.47
N ASN A 544 7.69 -21.52 28.68
CA ASN A 544 9.13 -21.29 28.81
C ASN A 544 9.42 -20.50 30.09
N LYS A 545 10.15 -21.14 31.01
CA LYS A 545 10.49 -20.57 32.32
C LYS A 545 11.26 -19.26 32.25
N GLU A 546 12.17 -19.13 31.28
CA GLU A 546 12.95 -17.91 31.08
C GLU A 546 12.07 -16.72 30.69
N ILE A 547 11.08 -16.95 29.81
CA ILE A 547 10.10 -15.94 29.42
C ILE A 547 9.19 -15.59 30.60
N LEU A 548 8.76 -16.58 31.38
CA LEU A 548 7.92 -16.36 32.57
C LEU A 548 8.63 -15.55 33.65
N ASP A 549 9.92 -15.86 33.91
CA ASP A 549 10.74 -15.10 34.85
C ASP A 549 10.96 -13.66 34.36
N ALA A 550 11.18 -13.46 33.05
CA ALA A 550 11.29 -12.13 32.45
C ALA A 550 9.95 -11.35 32.53
N ARG A 551 8.80 -12.02 32.39
CA ARG A 551 7.45 -11.41 32.57
C ARG A 551 7.25 -10.95 34.02
N ASP A 552 7.67 -11.71 34.98
CA ASP A 552 7.55 -11.34 36.41
C ASP A 552 8.46 -10.13 36.76
N MET A 553 9.68 -10.11 36.20
CA MET A 553 10.57 -8.95 36.30
C MET A 553 9.94 -7.70 35.66
N PHE A 554 9.36 -7.87 34.47
CA PHE A 554 8.69 -6.79 33.76
C PHE A 554 7.49 -6.27 34.54
N ALA A 555 6.64 -7.13 35.08
CA ALA A 555 5.45 -6.75 35.86
C ALA A 555 5.83 -5.94 37.10
N LYS A 556 6.87 -6.33 37.83
CA LYS A 556 7.39 -5.60 39.01
C LYS A 556 7.95 -4.23 38.62
N ALA A 557 8.73 -4.16 37.54
CA ALA A 557 9.25 -2.91 37.04
C ALA A 557 8.12 -1.97 36.56
N LEU A 558 7.12 -2.52 35.88
CA LEU A 558 5.97 -1.79 35.38
C LEU A 558 5.15 -1.17 36.53
N GLU A 559 4.87 -1.91 37.60
CA GLU A 559 4.11 -1.42 38.76
C GLU A 559 4.85 -0.29 39.46
N LYS A 560 6.15 -0.45 39.71
CA LYS A 560 7.02 0.60 40.26
C LYS A 560 6.94 1.89 39.43
N HIS A 561 7.10 1.79 38.11
CA HIS A 561 7.08 2.97 37.24
C HIS A 561 5.68 3.59 37.09
N ARG A 562 4.61 2.80 37.22
CA ARG A 562 3.24 3.34 37.27
C ARG A 562 3.01 4.24 38.47
N GLU A 563 3.53 3.86 39.64
CA GLU A 563 3.47 4.70 40.84
C GLU A 563 4.27 6.00 40.69
N GLU A 564 5.49 5.92 40.13
CA GLU A 564 6.36 7.07 39.85
C GLU A 564 5.68 8.07 38.87
N ILE A 565 5.10 7.56 37.79
CA ILE A 565 4.46 8.35 36.73
C ILE A 565 3.16 9.00 37.19
N SER A 566 2.41 8.37 38.06
CA SER A 566 1.09 8.87 38.52
C SER A 566 1.18 10.33 39.04
N GLY A 567 2.15 10.62 39.90
CA GLY A 567 2.35 11.98 40.42
C GLY A 567 2.92 12.98 39.39
N GLU A 568 3.62 12.48 38.34
CA GLU A 568 4.12 13.32 37.28
C GLU A 568 3.01 13.68 36.28
N ALA A 569 2.11 12.76 35.99
CA ALA A 569 0.97 12.98 35.09
C ALA A 569 0.06 14.12 35.60
N ASP A 570 -0.18 14.18 36.92
CA ASP A 570 -1.00 15.27 37.52
C ASP A 570 -0.31 16.62 37.35
N LYS A 571 1.00 16.71 37.55
CA LYS A 571 1.76 17.96 37.33
C LYS A 571 1.69 18.40 35.86
N VAL A 572 1.75 17.45 34.91
CA VAL A 572 1.61 17.74 33.50
C VAL A 572 0.20 18.24 33.17
N ARG A 573 -0.85 17.65 33.77
CA ARG A 573 -2.22 18.16 33.62
C ARG A 573 -2.36 19.58 34.16
N GLU A 574 -1.78 19.88 35.31
CA GLU A 574 -1.76 21.23 35.90
C GLU A 574 -1.01 22.23 35.05
N ALA A 575 0.05 21.78 34.34
CA ALA A 575 0.82 22.61 33.41
C ALA A 575 0.09 22.90 32.08
N GLY A 576 -1.08 22.27 31.83
CA GLY A 576 -1.89 22.45 30.62
C GLY A 576 -1.89 21.24 29.69
N GLY A 577 -1.29 20.11 30.10
CA GLY A 577 -1.19 18.90 29.29
C GLY A 577 -0.18 19.02 28.15
N LEU A 578 -0.28 18.17 27.12
CA LEU A 578 0.63 18.18 25.98
C LEU A 578 0.34 19.34 25.03
N PHE A 579 1.37 20.14 24.71
CA PHE A 579 1.30 21.20 23.71
C PHE A 579 1.79 20.69 22.36
N ILE A 580 0.97 20.82 21.32
CA ILE A 580 1.33 20.46 19.93
C ILE A 580 1.65 21.74 19.14
N ILE A 581 2.82 21.79 18.56
CA ILE A 581 3.24 22.85 17.66
C ILE A 581 3.36 22.27 16.24
N GLY A 582 2.54 22.75 15.29
CA GLY A 582 2.74 22.51 13.88
C GLY A 582 3.60 23.61 13.27
N THR A 583 4.69 23.28 12.57
CA THR A 583 5.55 24.28 11.93
C THR A 583 5.09 24.68 10.53
N GLU A 584 4.19 23.93 9.94
CA GLU A 584 3.56 24.15 8.65
C GLU A 584 2.21 23.44 8.59
N ARG A 585 1.35 23.88 7.66
CA ARG A 585 0.18 23.10 7.27
C ARG A 585 0.57 22.05 6.26
N HIS A 586 -0.02 20.87 6.42
CA HIS A 586 0.19 19.76 5.49
C HIS A 586 -0.71 19.91 4.25
N ASP A 587 -0.46 19.09 3.25
CA ASP A 587 -1.25 19.02 2.01
C ASP A 587 -2.71 18.61 2.26
N SER A 588 -2.98 17.97 3.40
CA SER A 588 -4.34 17.56 3.80
C SER A 588 -4.66 18.01 5.22
N ARG A 589 -5.87 18.57 5.41
CA ARG A 589 -6.44 18.96 6.72
C ARG A 589 -6.52 17.77 7.68
N ARG A 590 -6.71 16.58 7.13
CA ARG A 590 -6.75 15.32 7.87
C ARG A 590 -5.45 15.08 8.65
N ILE A 591 -4.31 15.30 8.03
CA ILE A 591 -3.00 15.14 8.65
C ILE A 591 -2.80 16.14 9.80
N ASP A 592 -3.22 17.39 9.59
CA ASP A 592 -3.20 18.42 10.64
C ASP A 592 -4.08 18.00 11.85
N ASN A 593 -5.26 17.43 11.58
CA ASN A 593 -6.17 16.93 12.61
C ASN A 593 -5.59 15.71 13.36
N GLN A 594 -4.87 14.83 12.67
CA GLN A 594 -4.15 13.73 13.31
C GLN A 594 -3.02 14.22 14.22
N LEU A 595 -2.29 15.27 13.81
CA LEU A 595 -1.27 15.89 14.64
C LEU A 595 -1.92 16.51 15.90
N ARG A 596 -2.98 17.31 15.74
CA ARG A 596 -3.75 17.87 16.87
C ARG A 596 -4.31 16.78 17.80
N GLY A 597 -4.78 15.68 17.22
CA GLY A 597 -5.36 14.53 17.94
C GLY A 597 -4.38 13.76 18.84
N ARG A 598 -3.10 14.12 18.84
CA ARG A 598 -2.12 13.57 19.78
C ARG A 598 -2.23 14.14 21.18
N ALA A 599 -2.85 15.32 21.33
CA ALA A 599 -3.15 15.95 22.64
C ALA A 599 -4.63 15.88 22.96
N GLY A 600 -4.98 16.01 24.24
CA GLY A 600 -6.37 16.09 24.72
C GLY A 600 -7.13 14.77 24.63
N ARG A 601 -6.50 13.63 24.95
CA ARG A 601 -7.10 12.29 24.90
C ARG A 601 -7.90 11.99 26.16
N GLN A 602 -9.04 11.33 26.03
CA GLN A 602 -9.90 10.89 27.15
C GLN A 602 -10.22 12.01 28.16
N GLY A 603 -10.38 13.26 27.65
CA GLY A 603 -10.69 14.43 28.49
C GLY A 603 -9.49 15.05 29.20
N ASP A 604 -8.27 14.62 28.93
CA ASP A 604 -7.06 15.30 29.39
C ASP A 604 -6.94 16.71 28.78
N PRO A 605 -6.37 17.70 29.48
CA PRO A 605 -6.05 19.00 28.90
C PRO A 605 -4.97 18.87 27.82
N GLY A 606 -4.90 19.84 26.92
CA GLY A 606 -3.91 19.95 25.88
C GLY A 606 -4.10 21.22 25.06
N GLU A 607 -3.07 21.65 24.38
CA GLU A 607 -3.10 22.83 23.54
C GLU A 607 -2.50 22.54 22.18
N THR A 608 -2.99 23.19 21.11
CA THR A 608 -2.41 23.04 19.77
C THR A 608 -2.35 24.37 19.06
N ARG A 609 -1.26 24.64 18.37
CA ARG A 609 -1.10 25.84 17.54
C ARG A 609 -0.21 25.58 16.32
N PHE A 610 -0.58 26.14 15.17
CA PHE A 610 0.26 26.14 13.98
C PHE A 610 0.97 27.48 13.79
N TYR A 611 2.26 27.39 13.53
CA TYR A 611 3.15 28.51 13.21
C TYR A 611 3.54 28.41 11.73
N LEU A 612 3.12 29.36 10.93
CA LEU A 612 3.20 29.32 9.47
C LEU A 612 4.06 30.44 8.95
N SER A 613 4.61 30.29 7.76
CA SER A 613 5.29 31.32 7.01
C SER A 613 4.69 31.42 5.60
N LEU A 614 4.75 32.59 5.02
CA LEU A 614 4.35 32.78 3.61
C LEU A 614 5.33 32.15 2.63
N GLU A 615 6.53 31.84 3.11
CA GLU A 615 7.54 31.10 2.34
C GLU A 615 7.28 29.60 2.35
N ASP A 616 6.33 29.10 3.19
CA ASP A 616 5.97 27.69 3.24
C ASP A 616 5.36 27.24 1.91
N ASP A 617 5.72 26.06 1.43
CA ASP A 617 5.39 25.57 0.09
C ASP A 617 3.88 25.61 -0.22
N LEU A 618 3.04 25.24 0.73
CA LEU A 618 1.59 25.29 0.57
C LEU A 618 1.09 26.72 0.23
N LEU A 619 1.60 27.72 0.96
CA LEU A 619 1.18 29.10 0.76
C LEU A 619 1.84 29.74 -0.48
N ARG A 620 3.09 29.39 -0.75
CA ARG A 620 3.84 29.86 -1.93
C ARG A 620 3.23 29.33 -3.24
N LEU A 621 2.86 28.03 -3.29
CA LEU A 621 2.39 27.39 -4.52
C LEU A 621 0.87 27.47 -4.71
N PHE A 622 0.09 27.52 -3.64
CA PHE A 622 -1.37 27.48 -3.70
C PHE A 622 -2.08 28.69 -3.08
N GLY A 623 -1.34 29.61 -2.45
CA GLY A 623 -1.89 30.78 -1.78
C GLY A 623 -2.40 31.89 -2.72
N GLY A 624 -1.95 31.88 -3.95
CA GLY A 624 -2.33 32.84 -5.01
C GLY A 624 -1.89 34.28 -4.77
N GLU A 625 -1.97 35.11 -5.82
CA GLU A 625 -1.61 36.55 -5.79
C GLU A 625 -2.33 37.36 -4.70
N ARG A 626 -3.50 36.91 -4.24
CA ARG A 626 -4.26 37.62 -3.19
C ARG A 626 -3.53 37.67 -1.85
N ILE A 627 -2.75 36.63 -1.51
CA ILE A 627 -1.94 36.60 -0.27
C ILE A 627 -0.73 37.51 -0.44
N THR A 628 -0.06 37.45 -1.58
CA THR A 628 1.07 38.32 -1.89
C THR A 628 0.66 39.82 -1.89
N ASN A 629 -0.45 40.16 -2.55
CA ASN A 629 -1.01 41.52 -2.58
C ASN A 629 -1.51 42.03 -1.20
N LEU A 630 -1.98 41.14 -0.35
CA LEU A 630 -2.38 41.47 1.02
C LEU A 630 -1.15 41.84 1.85
N MET A 631 -0.03 41.20 1.62
CA MET A 631 1.23 41.41 2.33
C MET A 631 1.96 42.69 1.93
N GLU A 632 1.95 43.02 0.65
CA GLU A 632 2.53 44.30 0.18
C GLU A 632 1.81 45.53 0.75
N ARG A 633 0.50 45.35 1.06
CA ARG A 633 -0.30 46.42 1.68
C ARG A 633 -0.05 46.58 3.19
N PHE A 634 0.34 45.50 3.88
CA PHE A 634 0.66 45.56 5.32
C PHE A 634 2.17 45.70 5.50
N ASN A 635 2.72 46.84 5.50
CA ASN A 635 4.16 47.14 5.72
C ASN A 635 4.59 46.69 7.12
N LEU A 636 4.43 45.36 7.45
CA LEU A 636 4.61 44.79 8.76
C LEU A 636 6.08 44.36 8.98
N ASP A 637 6.54 44.55 10.20
CA ASP A 637 7.83 44.07 10.68
C ASP A 637 7.91 42.52 10.58
N GLU A 638 9.05 41.95 10.29
CA GLU A 638 9.23 40.50 10.03
C GLU A 638 8.77 39.63 11.20
N ASP A 639 8.97 40.10 12.45
CA ASP A 639 8.67 39.37 13.65
C ASP A 639 7.21 39.57 14.16
N THR A 640 6.41 40.39 13.47
CA THR A 640 5.01 40.64 13.88
C THR A 640 4.11 39.49 13.43
N PRO A 641 3.44 38.79 14.36
CA PRO A 641 2.50 37.72 14.00
C PRO A 641 1.24 38.29 13.35
N ILE A 642 0.77 37.65 12.31
CA ILE A 642 -0.47 38.00 11.61
C ILE A 642 -1.54 37.00 12.02
N GLU A 643 -2.49 37.44 12.84
CA GLU A 643 -3.68 36.69 13.19
C GLU A 643 -4.86 37.29 12.45
N ASN A 644 -5.27 36.69 11.32
CA ASN A 644 -6.38 37.20 10.53
C ASN A 644 -7.25 36.03 10.02
N LYS A 645 -8.56 36.08 10.32
CA LYS A 645 -9.55 35.10 9.86
C LYS A 645 -9.61 34.93 8.35
N THR A 646 -9.33 35.99 7.60
CA THR A 646 -9.28 35.95 6.12
C THR A 646 -8.09 35.09 5.64
N LEU A 647 -6.95 35.21 6.32
CA LEU A 647 -5.74 34.44 6.00
C LEU A 647 -5.93 32.97 6.36
N SER A 648 -6.50 32.67 7.53
CA SER A 648 -6.84 31.28 7.92
C SER A 648 -7.77 30.61 6.89
N LYS A 649 -8.76 31.38 6.38
CA LYS A 649 -9.66 30.87 5.33
C LYS A 649 -8.95 30.68 3.99
N ALA A 650 -7.99 31.52 3.65
CA ALA A 650 -7.19 31.37 2.43
C ALA A 650 -6.31 30.11 2.51
N ILE A 651 -5.72 29.83 3.67
CA ILE A 651 -4.95 28.62 3.93
C ILE A 651 -5.84 27.36 3.80
N GLU A 652 -7.03 27.38 4.40
CA GLU A 652 -7.99 26.28 4.29
C GLU A 652 -8.41 26.03 2.81
N ASN A 653 -8.62 27.09 2.03
CA ASN A 653 -8.94 26.97 0.62
C ASN A 653 -7.75 26.42 -0.18
N ALA A 654 -6.52 26.80 0.15
CA ALA A 654 -5.31 26.23 -0.47
C ALA A 654 -5.21 24.72 -0.22
N GLN A 655 -5.38 24.28 1.04
CA GLN A 655 -5.42 22.85 1.37
C GLN A 655 -6.54 22.11 0.62
N THR A 656 -7.75 22.66 0.58
CA THR A 656 -8.88 22.08 -0.16
C THR A 656 -8.56 21.93 -1.65
N SER A 657 -7.86 22.90 -2.25
CA SER A 657 -7.45 22.81 -3.66
C SER A 657 -6.45 21.68 -3.89
N VAL A 658 -5.49 21.49 -2.97
CA VAL A 658 -4.51 20.38 -3.04
C VAL A 658 -5.22 19.04 -2.84
N GLU A 659 -6.10 18.92 -1.83
CA GLU A 659 -6.90 17.71 -1.57
C GLU A 659 -7.72 17.32 -2.81
N SER A 660 -8.43 18.27 -3.42
CA SER A 660 -9.24 18.05 -4.62
C SER A 660 -8.40 17.59 -5.81
N ARG A 661 -7.22 18.20 -6.02
CA ARG A 661 -6.31 17.78 -7.10
C ARG A 661 -5.77 16.37 -6.86
N ASN A 662 -5.39 16.05 -5.64
CA ASN A 662 -4.89 14.72 -5.28
C ASN A 662 -5.99 13.65 -5.44
N PHE A 663 -7.23 13.97 -5.07
CA PHE A 663 -8.40 13.12 -5.32
C PHE A 663 -8.63 12.88 -6.82
N GLN A 664 -8.59 13.94 -7.65
CA GLN A 664 -8.75 13.78 -9.10
C GLN A 664 -7.64 12.92 -9.71
N TYR A 665 -6.40 13.06 -9.22
CA TYR A 665 -5.29 12.22 -9.66
C TYR A 665 -5.52 10.74 -9.31
N ARG A 666 -5.92 10.44 -8.06
CA ARG A 666 -6.24 9.05 -7.63
C ARG A 666 -7.42 8.48 -8.41
N LYS A 667 -8.48 9.28 -8.61
CA LYS A 667 -9.66 8.89 -9.39
C LYS A 667 -9.30 8.57 -10.83
N SER A 668 -8.53 9.43 -11.48
CA SER A 668 -8.06 9.19 -12.85
C SER A 668 -7.21 7.92 -12.94
N THR A 669 -6.30 7.71 -11.97
CA THR A 669 -5.49 6.49 -11.93
C THR A 669 -6.34 5.25 -11.79
N LEU A 670 -7.37 5.29 -10.95
CA LEU A 670 -8.32 4.20 -10.77
C LEU A 670 -9.13 3.93 -12.04
N GLU A 671 -9.59 4.95 -12.75
CA GLU A 671 -10.35 4.79 -14.01
C GLU A 671 -9.54 4.00 -15.07
N TYR A 672 -8.22 4.19 -15.13
CA TYR A 672 -7.35 3.39 -15.98
C TYR A 672 -7.15 1.97 -15.44
N ASP A 673 -6.96 1.82 -14.13
CA ASP A 673 -6.77 0.49 -13.52
C ASP A 673 -8.06 -0.34 -13.50
N ASP A 674 -9.25 0.27 -13.49
CA ASP A 674 -10.53 -0.43 -13.59
C ASP A 674 -10.66 -1.20 -14.91
N VAL A 675 -10.06 -0.71 -16.00
CA VAL A 675 -10.00 -1.44 -17.27
C VAL A 675 -9.16 -2.69 -17.12
N MET A 676 -7.95 -2.53 -16.58
CA MET A 676 -7.06 -3.66 -16.27
C MET A 676 -7.68 -4.62 -15.26
N ASN A 677 -8.44 -4.12 -14.30
CA ASN A 677 -9.07 -4.96 -13.28
C ASN A 677 -10.12 -5.90 -13.86
N LYS A 678 -10.93 -5.45 -14.81
CA LYS A 678 -11.89 -6.32 -15.51
C LYS A 678 -11.18 -7.44 -16.28
N GLN A 679 -10.10 -7.14 -16.96
CA GLN A 679 -9.29 -8.12 -17.66
C GLN A 679 -8.63 -9.10 -16.69
N ARG A 680 -8.09 -8.59 -15.56
CA ARG A 680 -7.52 -9.39 -14.47
C ARG A 680 -8.53 -10.36 -13.88
N GLU A 681 -9.74 -9.93 -13.60
CA GLU A 681 -10.82 -10.77 -13.07
C GLU A 681 -11.14 -11.94 -14.01
N ILE A 682 -11.16 -11.71 -15.32
CA ILE A 682 -11.37 -12.75 -16.34
C ILE A 682 -10.22 -13.76 -16.32
N ILE A 683 -8.99 -13.29 -16.43
CA ILE A 683 -7.79 -14.15 -16.50
C ILE A 683 -7.60 -14.94 -15.20
N TYR A 684 -7.70 -14.28 -14.05
CA TYR A 684 -7.51 -14.92 -12.75
C TYR A 684 -8.67 -15.88 -12.42
N GLY A 685 -9.89 -15.57 -12.85
CA GLY A 685 -11.05 -16.45 -12.73
C GLY A 685 -10.88 -17.74 -13.54
N GLN A 686 -10.46 -17.64 -14.80
CA GLN A 686 -10.16 -18.80 -15.65
C GLN A 686 -8.99 -19.62 -15.09
N ARG A 687 -7.93 -18.95 -14.66
CA ARG A 687 -6.75 -19.57 -14.08
C ARG A 687 -7.10 -20.35 -12.80
N LYS A 688 -7.95 -19.80 -11.94
CA LYS A 688 -8.44 -20.47 -10.74
C LYS A 688 -9.21 -21.75 -11.05
N GLN A 689 -10.09 -21.74 -12.06
CA GLN A 689 -10.83 -22.93 -12.49
C GLN A 689 -9.89 -24.07 -12.91
N VAL A 690 -8.81 -23.75 -13.61
CA VAL A 690 -7.76 -24.71 -14.02
C VAL A 690 -7.02 -25.27 -12.80
N LEU A 691 -6.70 -24.42 -11.80
CA LEU A 691 -6.03 -24.81 -10.57
C LEU A 691 -6.92 -25.70 -9.69
N ASP A 692 -8.23 -25.40 -9.61
CA ASP A 692 -9.22 -26.16 -8.85
C ASP A 692 -9.51 -27.55 -9.48
N GLY A 693 -8.86 -27.88 -10.60
CA GLY A 693 -8.89 -29.21 -11.21
C GLY A 693 -10.07 -29.43 -12.16
N MET A 694 -10.73 -28.37 -12.66
CA MET A 694 -11.75 -28.48 -13.68
C MET A 694 -11.26 -29.30 -14.88
N ASP A 695 -12.13 -30.13 -15.46
CA ASP A 695 -11.83 -30.80 -16.72
C ASP A 695 -11.87 -29.81 -17.87
N ILE A 696 -10.70 -29.52 -18.42
CA ILE A 696 -10.50 -28.53 -19.49
C ILE A 696 -10.48 -29.13 -20.89
N LYS A 697 -10.72 -30.43 -21.05
CA LYS A 697 -10.71 -31.11 -22.36
C LYS A 697 -11.59 -30.38 -23.37
N GLN A 698 -12.85 -30.08 -23.00
CA GLN A 698 -13.75 -29.37 -23.89
C GLN A 698 -13.28 -27.96 -24.23
N THR A 699 -12.68 -27.28 -23.26
CA THR A 699 -12.08 -25.95 -23.46
C THR A 699 -10.94 -26.01 -24.47
N VAL A 700 -10.06 -26.99 -24.38
CA VAL A 700 -8.96 -27.20 -25.33
C VAL A 700 -9.49 -27.54 -26.73
N LEU A 701 -10.53 -28.38 -26.84
CA LEU A 701 -11.17 -28.70 -28.13
C LEU A 701 -11.87 -27.48 -28.75
N ASN A 702 -12.50 -26.61 -27.94
CA ASN A 702 -13.05 -25.35 -28.41
C ASN A 702 -11.94 -24.39 -28.90
N MET A 703 -10.83 -24.28 -28.18
CA MET A 703 -9.67 -23.51 -28.60
C MET A 703 -9.07 -24.04 -29.90
N LEU A 704 -9.03 -25.37 -30.07
CA LEU A 704 -8.57 -26.00 -31.31
C LEU A 704 -9.47 -25.60 -32.51
N ARG A 705 -10.80 -25.64 -32.31
CA ARG A 705 -11.77 -25.24 -33.36
C ARG A 705 -11.56 -23.77 -33.74
N SER A 706 -11.53 -22.86 -32.75
CA SER A 706 -11.32 -21.43 -33.00
C SER A 706 -9.96 -21.16 -33.69
N SER A 707 -8.92 -21.90 -33.32
CA SER A 707 -7.61 -21.75 -33.96
C SER A 707 -7.61 -22.20 -35.44
N ILE A 708 -8.34 -23.26 -35.74
CA ILE A 708 -8.52 -23.75 -37.13
C ILE A 708 -9.37 -22.74 -37.93
N GLU A 709 -10.49 -22.27 -37.35
CA GLU A 709 -11.34 -21.22 -37.96
C GLU A 709 -10.53 -19.98 -38.32
N SER A 710 -9.67 -19.51 -37.42
CA SER A 710 -8.82 -18.34 -37.66
C SER A 710 -7.82 -18.58 -38.78
N GLN A 711 -7.21 -19.77 -38.86
CA GLN A 711 -6.28 -20.11 -39.95
C GLN A 711 -6.97 -20.21 -41.30
N VAL A 712 -8.17 -20.79 -41.34
CA VAL A 712 -8.98 -20.88 -42.57
C VAL A 712 -9.43 -19.49 -42.99
N ALA A 713 -9.95 -18.69 -42.07
CA ALA A 713 -10.40 -17.31 -42.36
C ALA A 713 -9.23 -16.43 -42.86
N PHE A 714 -8.04 -16.57 -42.28
CA PHE A 714 -6.85 -15.86 -42.75
C PHE A 714 -6.49 -16.26 -44.21
N ALA A 715 -6.49 -17.55 -44.53
CA ALA A 715 -6.20 -18.03 -45.86
C ALA A 715 -7.22 -17.51 -46.90
N PHE A 716 -8.50 -17.40 -46.54
CA PHE A 716 -9.57 -16.87 -47.41
C PHE A 716 -9.64 -15.33 -47.47
N GLY A 717 -8.94 -14.62 -46.60
CA GLY A 717 -8.91 -13.15 -46.56
C GLY A 717 -7.98 -12.50 -47.59
N GLU A 718 -7.15 -13.27 -48.33
CA GLU A 718 -6.27 -12.75 -49.38
C GLU A 718 -7.02 -12.60 -50.70
N HIS A 719 -7.14 -11.37 -51.22
CA HIS A 719 -8.02 -11.05 -52.38
C HIS A 719 -7.48 -11.44 -53.75
N ASP A 720 -6.20 -11.82 -53.85
CA ASP A 720 -5.55 -12.05 -55.16
C ASP A 720 -5.37 -13.55 -55.55
N LYS A 721 -6.01 -14.46 -54.80
CA LYS A 721 -5.90 -15.91 -54.98
C LYS A 721 -7.22 -16.54 -55.44
N THR A 722 -7.10 -17.71 -56.08
CA THR A 722 -8.27 -18.55 -56.42
C THR A 722 -8.74 -19.36 -55.20
N ASP A 723 -9.99 -19.80 -55.20
CA ASP A 723 -10.55 -20.63 -54.09
C ASP A 723 -9.76 -21.91 -53.85
N ASP A 724 -9.16 -22.52 -54.90
CA ASP A 724 -8.31 -23.71 -54.72
C ASP A 724 -6.94 -23.40 -54.10
N GLU A 725 -6.38 -22.20 -54.36
CA GLU A 725 -5.17 -21.74 -53.71
C GLU A 725 -5.44 -21.41 -52.23
N HIS A 726 -6.60 -20.79 -51.88
CA HIS A 726 -7.00 -20.57 -50.50
C HIS A 726 -7.11 -21.88 -49.71
N ARG A 727 -7.73 -22.93 -50.30
CA ARG A 727 -7.83 -24.26 -49.69
C ARG A 727 -6.47 -24.91 -49.46
N ALA A 728 -5.54 -24.78 -50.42
CA ALA A 728 -4.21 -25.32 -50.32
C ALA A 728 -3.38 -24.61 -49.22
N ASP A 729 -3.52 -23.29 -49.11
CA ASP A 729 -2.84 -22.50 -48.06
C ASP A 729 -3.43 -22.79 -46.69
N ALA A 730 -4.76 -22.89 -46.53
CA ALA A 730 -5.42 -23.31 -45.29
C ALA A 730 -4.94 -24.71 -44.87
N LEU A 731 -4.84 -25.68 -45.78
CA LEU A 731 -4.31 -27.00 -45.47
C LEU A 731 -2.85 -26.92 -45.01
N LYS A 732 -2.01 -26.16 -45.70
CA LYS A 732 -0.60 -26.02 -45.37
C LYS A 732 -0.37 -25.36 -44.00
N SER A 733 -1.21 -24.42 -43.58
CA SER A 733 -1.12 -23.78 -42.29
C SER A 733 -1.55 -24.70 -41.14
N CYS A 734 -2.50 -25.58 -41.36
CA CYS A 734 -3.04 -26.50 -40.37
C CYS A 734 -2.28 -27.82 -40.28
N GLU A 735 -1.76 -28.35 -41.45
CA GLU A 735 -1.05 -29.61 -41.53
C GLU A 735 0.31 -29.54 -40.83
N GLY A 736 0.63 -30.55 -40.06
CA GLY A 736 1.86 -30.59 -39.25
C GLY A 736 1.79 -29.79 -37.95
N THR A 737 0.79 -28.90 -37.79
CA THR A 737 0.51 -28.17 -36.56
C THR A 737 -0.61 -28.83 -35.75
N TYR A 738 -1.78 -29.02 -36.34
CA TYR A 738 -2.96 -29.55 -35.65
C TYR A 738 -3.22 -31.04 -35.96
N PHE A 739 -2.75 -31.50 -37.12
CA PHE A 739 -2.85 -32.91 -37.52
C PHE A 739 -1.63 -33.33 -38.36
N PRO A 740 -1.28 -34.64 -38.44
CA PRO A 740 -0.13 -35.11 -39.20
C PRO A 740 -0.29 -34.84 -40.70
N ARG A 741 0.86 -34.70 -41.39
CA ARG A 741 0.89 -34.55 -42.83
C ARG A 741 0.27 -35.77 -43.51
N GLY A 742 -0.60 -35.50 -44.48
CA GLY A 742 -1.34 -36.55 -45.21
C GLY A 742 -2.57 -37.11 -44.49
N ALA A 743 -2.95 -36.55 -43.33
CA ALA A 743 -4.18 -36.94 -42.64
C ALA A 743 -5.46 -36.48 -43.38
N VAL A 744 -5.34 -35.40 -44.16
CA VAL A 744 -6.41 -34.89 -45.03
C VAL A 744 -5.92 -34.90 -46.48
N ASP A 745 -6.68 -35.56 -47.38
CA ASP A 745 -6.34 -35.60 -48.81
C ASP A 745 -6.72 -34.27 -49.49
N ALA A 746 -5.74 -33.57 -50.03
CA ALA A 746 -5.92 -32.31 -50.75
C ALA A 746 -6.97 -32.38 -51.87
N SER A 747 -7.08 -33.56 -52.53
CA SER A 747 -8.06 -33.77 -53.61
C SER A 747 -9.53 -33.74 -53.09
N SER A 748 -9.73 -34.05 -51.80
CA SER A 748 -11.05 -34.06 -51.14
C SER A 748 -11.56 -32.66 -50.75
N LEU A 749 -10.74 -31.63 -50.90
CA LEU A 749 -11.07 -30.26 -50.45
C LEU A 749 -11.68 -29.40 -51.54
N SER A 750 -11.65 -29.85 -52.78
CA SER A 750 -12.21 -29.09 -53.92
C SER A 750 -13.70 -28.82 -53.75
N GLY A 751 -14.09 -27.54 -53.88
CA GLY A 751 -15.47 -27.12 -53.78
C GLY A 751 -16.06 -26.93 -52.37
N LEU A 752 -15.27 -27.18 -51.32
CA LEU A 752 -15.69 -26.94 -49.93
C LEU A 752 -15.68 -25.44 -49.59
N SER A 753 -16.69 -25.00 -48.81
CA SER A 753 -16.67 -23.68 -48.21
C SER A 753 -15.67 -23.56 -47.07
N ALA A 754 -15.43 -22.34 -46.57
CA ALA A 754 -14.53 -22.12 -45.41
C ALA A 754 -15.05 -22.87 -44.18
N ASP A 755 -16.35 -22.91 -43.96
CA ASP A 755 -16.95 -23.60 -42.81
C ASP A 755 -16.80 -25.12 -42.95
N ASP A 756 -17.05 -25.69 -44.13
CA ASP A 756 -16.86 -27.13 -44.38
C ASP A 756 -15.39 -27.56 -44.23
N LEU A 757 -14.46 -26.69 -44.65
CA LEU A 757 -13.00 -26.91 -44.43
C LEU A 757 -12.65 -26.91 -42.94
N THR A 758 -13.17 -25.96 -42.19
CA THR A 758 -12.99 -25.88 -40.74
C THR A 758 -13.48 -27.17 -40.07
N ASP A 759 -14.68 -27.63 -40.38
CA ASP A 759 -15.24 -28.87 -39.85
C ASP A 759 -14.37 -30.08 -40.22
N ARG A 760 -13.88 -30.16 -41.47
CA ARG A 760 -13.03 -31.25 -41.93
C ARG A 760 -11.67 -31.26 -41.26
N PHE A 761 -11.04 -30.10 -41.08
CA PHE A 761 -9.77 -29.98 -40.37
C PHE A 761 -9.92 -30.24 -38.86
N TYR A 762 -11.04 -29.79 -38.26
CA TYR A 762 -11.33 -30.09 -36.88
C TYR A 762 -11.52 -31.59 -36.63
N GLU A 763 -12.27 -32.33 -37.46
CA GLU A 763 -12.42 -33.79 -37.33
C GLU A 763 -11.06 -34.52 -37.42
N ALA A 764 -10.15 -34.07 -38.30
CA ALA A 764 -8.81 -34.65 -38.42
C ALA A 764 -7.94 -34.36 -37.17
N ALA A 765 -8.04 -33.14 -36.66
CA ALA A 765 -7.32 -32.73 -35.48
C ALA A 765 -7.85 -33.39 -34.18
N GLU A 766 -9.19 -33.57 -34.05
CA GLU A 766 -9.79 -34.27 -32.94
C GLU A 766 -9.39 -35.73 -32.89
N LYS A 767 -9.38 -36.42 -34.01
CA LYS A 767 -8.87 -37.80 -34.12
C LYS A 767 -7.40 -37.92 -33.70
N TYR A 768 -6.59 -36.94 -34.10
CA TYR A 768 -5.20 -36.90 -33.70
C TYR A 768 -5.02 -36.64 -32.17
N TYR A 769 -5.83 -35.74 -31.64
CA TYR A 769 -5.86 -35.49 -30.20
C TYR A 769 -6.27 -36.73 -29.41
N GLU A 770 -7.31 -37.46 -29.85
CA GLU A 770 -7.78 -38.71 -29.21
C GLU A 770 -6.70 -39.82 -29.27
N ALA A 771 -6.02 -39.93 -30.40
CA ALA A 771 -4.90 -40.86 -30.55
C ALA A 771 -3.74 -40.53 -29.61
N LYS A 772 -3.45 -39.25 -29.44
CA LYS A 772 -2.44 -38.76 -28.46
C LYS A 772 -2.83 -39.03 -27.03
N GLU A 773 -4.11 -38.76 -26.66
CA GLU A 773 -4.65 -39.07 -25.33
C GLU A 773 -4.55 -40.55 -25.00
N ALA A 774 -4.90 -41.43 -25.97
CA ALA A 774 -4.78 -42.88 -25.83
C ALA A 774 -3.33 -43.38 -25.64
N ALA A 775 -2.38 -42.68 -26.27
CA ALA A 775 -0.94 -43.02 -26.19
C ALA A 775 -0.33 -42.65 -24.81
N VAL A 776 -0.76 -41.55 -24.17
CA VAL A 776 -0.19 -41.03 -22.90
C VAL A 776 -1.04 -41.32 -21.68
N THR A 777 -2.28 -41.75 -21.80
CA THR A 777 -3.37 -41.88 -20.81
C THR A 777 -4.09 -40.56 -20.46
N SER A 778 -5.37 -40.65 -20.19
CA SER A 778 -6.21 -39.47 -19.86
C SER A 778 -5.69 -38.61 -18.68
N PRO A 779 -5.26 -39.19 -17.53
CA PRO A 779 -4.75 -38.36 -16.43
C PRO A 779 -3.52 -37.54 -16.79
N ILE A 780 -2.58 -38.12 -17.53
CA ILE A 780 -1.37 -37.43 -17.97
C ILE A 780 -1.72 -36.34 -19.00
N MET A 781 -2.67 -36.63 -19.90
CA MET A 781 -3.14 -35.64 -20.86
C MET A 781 -3.79 -34.42 -20.18
N ARG A 782 -4.65 -34.66 -19.17
CA ARG A 782 -5.27 -33.56 -18.38
C ARG A 782 -4.21 -32.70 -17.68
N GLU A 783 -3.17 -33.34 -17.12
CA GLU A 783 -2.12 -32.56 -16.46
C GLU A 783 -1.26 -31.79 -17.47
N LEU A 784 -0.96 -32.39 -18.63
CA LEU A 784 -0.27 -31.69 -19.72
C LEU A 784 -1.03 -30.44 -20.18
N GLU A 785 -2.33 -30.55 -20.37
CA GLU A 785 -3.18 -29.42 -20.75
C GLU A 785 -3.17 -28.31 -19.72
N ARG A 786 -3.27 -28.66 -18.42
CA ARG A 786 -3.19 -27.67 -17.33
C ARG A 786 -1.83 -26.97 -17.30
N VAL A 787 -0.76 -27.74 -17.38
CA VAL A 787 0.62 -27.19 -17.37
C VAL A 787 0.83 -26.22 -18.53
N VAL A 788 0.44 -26.63 -19.74
CA VAL A 788 0.60 -25.81 -20.95
C VAL A 788 -0.27 -24.55 -20.86
N LEU A 789 -1.56 -24.69 -20.50
CA LEU A 789 -2.48 -23.57 -20.44
C LEU A 789 -2.04 -22.53 -19.40
N LEU A 790 -1.69 -22.96 -18.17
CA LEU A 790 -1.22 -22.05 -17.13
C LEU A 790 0.03 -21.31 -17.57
N ARG A 791 0.99 -22.01 -18.16
CA ARG A 791 2.23 -21.39 -18.63
C ARG A 791 2.00 -20.35 -19.73
N VAL A 792 1.19 -20.70 -20.72
CA VAL A 792 0.86 -19.80 -21.84
C VAL A 792 0.11 -18.56 -21.32
N VAL A 793 -0.89 -18.76 -20.46
CA VAL A 793 -1.63 -17.64 -19.86
C VAL A 793 -0.69 -16.72 -19.08
N ASP A 794 0.21 -17.27 -18.27
CA ASP A 794 1.15 -16.46 -17.48
C ASP A 794 2.12 -15.67 -18.37
N GLU A 795 2.66 -16.30 -19.45
CA GLU A 795 3.55 -15.64 -20.41
C GLU A 795 2.86 -14.43 -21.09
N TYR A 796 1.70 -14.65 -21.71
CA TYR A 796 0.96 -13.61 -22.42
C TYR A 796 0.38 -12.53 -21.50
N TRP A 797 -0.08 -12.90 -20.29
CA TRP A 797 -0.60 -11.95 -19.33
C TRP A 797 0.46 -10.98 -18.82
N MET A 798 1.67 -11.47 -18.53
CA MET A 798 2.79 -10.61 -18.13
C MET A 798 3.19 -9.63 -19.24
N ASP A 799 3.23 -10.10 -20.49
CA ASP A 799 3.52 -9.22 -21.63
C ASP A 799 2.41 -8.19 -21.85
N HIS A 800 1.16 -8.57 -21.64
CA HIS A 800 0.02 -7.68 -21.75
C HIS A 800 0.03 -6.57 -20.67
N ILE A 801 0.40 -6.87 -19.43
CA ILE A 801 0.55 -5.86 -18.37
C ILE A 801 1.54 -4.77 -18.77
N ASP A 802 2.69 -5.17 -19.32
CA ASP A 802 3.71 -4.24 -19.79
C ASP A 802 3.21 -3.42 -21.00
N ALA A 803 2.59 -4.06 -21.98
CA ALA A 803 2.02 -3.37 -23.16
C ALA A 803 0.91 -2.37 -22.77
N MET A 804 0.08 -2.69 -21.79
CA MET A 804 -0.94 -1.78 -21.27
C MET A 804 -0.33 -0.58 -20.52
N SER A 805 0.81 -0.76 -19.85
CA SER A 805 1.55 0.34 -19.25
C SER A 805 2.12 1.29 -20.31
N GLU A 806 2.67 0.76 -21.41
CA GLU A 806 3.14 1.54 -22.56
C GLU A 806 1.98 2.28 -23.24
N LEU A 807 0.87 1.62 -23.46
CA LEU A 807 -0.34 2.24 -24.03
C LEU A 807 -0.81 3.44 -23.18
N ARG A 808 -0.84 3.30 -21.85
CA ARG A 808 -1.22 4.38 -20.94
C ARG A 808 -0.32 5.61 -21.06
N GLN A 809 0.97 5.42 -21.32
CA GLN A 809 1.92 6.51 -21.53
C GLN A 809 1.72 7.18 -22.90
N ALA A 810 1.54 6.37 -23.96
CA ALA A 810 1.35 6.86 -25.32
C ALA A 810 0.06 7.70 -25.49
N ILE A 811 -1.03 7.29 -24.88
CA ILE A 811 -2.33 7.98 -24.99
C ILE A 811 -2.33 9.36 -24.34
N ARG A 812 -1.48 9.63 -23.35
CA ARG A 812 -1.33 10.98 -22.77
C ARG A 812 -0.92 12.02 -23.82
N LEU A 813 -0.19 11.61 -24.85
CA LEU A 813 0.23 12.49 -25.95
C LEU A 813 -0.94 12.79 -26.91
N GLN A 814 -1.97 11.95 -26.97
CA GLN A 814 -3.16 12.13 -27.83
C GLN A 814 -4.18 13.12 -27.26
N SER A 815 -3.98 13.63 -26.04
CA SER A 815 -4.89 14.64 -25.43
C SER A 815 -4.99 15.95 -26.22
N TYR A 816 -4.14 16.17 -27.22
CA TYR A 816 -4.23 17.27 -28.19
C TYR A 816 -5.31 17.07 -29.27
N GLY A 817 -5.95 15.88 -29.33
CA GLY A 817 -7.10 15.59 -30.17
C GLY A 817 -8.43 15.74 -29.39
N ASN A 818 -9.54 15.85 -30.11
CA ASN A 818 -10.88 16.04 -29.51
C ASN A 818 -11.44 14.83 -28.71
N ASN A 819 -10.67 13.75 -28.57
CA ASN A 819 -11.09 12.52 -27.90
C ASN A 819 -10.61 12.51 -26.44
N LYS A 820 -11.46 12.03 -25.53
CA LYS A 820 -11.05 11.82 -24.14
C LYS A 820 -10.04 10.67 -24.08
N PRO A 821 -8.84 10.86 -23.50
CA PRO A 821 -7.81 9.83 -23.46
C PRO A 821 -8.27 8.49 -22.88
N ILE A 822 -9.16 8.52 -21.88
CA ILE A 822 -9.68 7.30 -21.25
C ILE A 822 -10.58 6.47 -22.21
N ASP A 823 -11.31 7.10 -23.11
CA ASP A 823 -12.18 6.38 -24.04
C ASP A 823 -11.34 5.68 -25.12
N VAL A 824 -10.29 6.34 -25.60
CA VAL A 824 -9.31 5.73 -26.51
C VAL A 824 -8.59 4.56 -25.81
N TYR A 825 -8.17 4.74 -24.56
CA TYR A 825 -7.55 3.68 -23.78
C TYR A 825 -8.46 2.44 -23.65
N LYS A 826 -9.74 2.64 -23.37
CA LYS A 826 -10.72 1.53 -23.29
C LYS A 826 -10.85 0.77 -24.61
N GLN A 827 -10.88 1.48 -25.73
CA GLN A 827 -11.03 0.87 -27.04
C GLN A 827 -9.78 0.07 -27.44
N GLU A 828 -8.60 0.69 -27.37
CA GLU A 828 -7.33 0.03 -27.70
C GLU A 828 -7.05 -1.16 -26.77
N SER A 829 -7.33 -0.99 -25.47
CA SER A 829 -7.14 -2.06 -24.49
C SER A 829 -8.03 -3.27 -24.75
N LEU A 830 -9.25 -3.06 -25.28
CA LEU A 830 -10.13 -4.17 -25.64
C LEU A 830 -9.54 -4.96 -26.80
N THR A 831 -9.11 -4.27 -27.87
CA THR A 831 -8.48 -4.91 -29.03
C THR A 831 -7.23 -5.70 -28.61
N MET A 832 -6.34 -5.09 -27.82
CA MET A 832 -5.14 -5.78 -27.31
C MET A 832 -5.47 -7.01 -26.47
N PHE A 833 -6.55 -6.94 -25.67
CA PHE A 833 -6.98 -8.07 -24.85
C PHE A 833 -7.55 -9.22 -25.71
N GLU A 834 -8.36 -8.91 -26.71
CA GLU A 834 -8.90 -9.90 -27.66
C GLU A 834 -7.79 -10.58 -28.45
N ASP A 835 -6.80 -9.82 -28.92
CA ASP A 835 -5.61 -10.34 -29.59
C ASP A 835 -4.81 -11.28 -28.67
N MET A 836 -4.62 -10.89 -27.40
CA MET A 836 -3.96 -11.72 -26.41
C MET A 836 -4.71 -13.03 -26.19
N ILE A 837 -6.03 -13.01 -26.02
CA ILE A 837 -6.84 -14.22 -25.84
C ILE A 837 -6.72 -15.14 -27.05
N SER A 838 -6.77 -14.59 -28.27
CA SER A 838 -6.60 -15.35 -29.50
C SER A 838 -5.21 -15.99 -29.58
N ALA A 839 -4.16 -15.26 -29.19
CA ALA A 839 -2.80 -15.78 -29.13
C ALA A 839 -2.64 -16.89 -28.08
N ILE A 840 -3.26 -16.74 -26.88
CA ILE A 840 -3.28 -17.78 -25.84
C ILE A 840 -3.94 -19.06 -26.39
N GLN A 841 -5.07 -18.96 -27.09
CA GLN A 841 -5.76 -20.11 -27.64
C GLN A 841 -4.88 -20.84 -28.67
N GLY A 842 -4.32 -20.11 -29.65
CA GLY A 842 -3.47 -20.69 -30.70
C GLY A 842 -2.19 -21.33 -30.16
N ASP A 843 -1.52 -20.65 -29.21
CA ASP A 843 -0.25 -21.14 -28.67
C ASP A 843 -0.46 -22.33 -27.71
N THR A 844 -1.54 -22.33 -26.94
CA THR A 844 -1.92 -23.46 -26.07
C THR A 844 -2.13 -24.72 -26.90
N VAL A 845 -2.92 -24.63 -27.95
CA VAL A 845 -3.19 -25.76 -28.86
C VAL A 845 -1.89 -26.23 -29.53
N ARG A 846 -1.11 -25.30 -30.08
CA ARG A 846 0.16 -25.62 -30.75
C ARG A 846 1.12 -26.36 -29.81
N ARG A 847 1.28 -25.87 -28.56
CA ARG A 847 2.17 -26.53 -27.58
C ARG A 847 1.62 -27.87 -27.13
N ILE A 848 0.32 -28.04 -26.93
CA ILE A 848 -0.30 -29.33 -26.60
C ILE A 848 -0.05 -30.34 -27.72
N PHE A 849 -0.24 -29.96 -28.98
CA PHE A 849 -0.08 -30.85 -30.14
C PHE A 849 1.37 -31.18 -30.45
N SER A 850 2.31 -30.27 -30.22
CA SER A 850 3.75 -30.49 -30.44
C SER A 850 4.46 -31.22 -29.29
N ALA A 851 3.86 -31.20 -28.06
CA ALA A 851 4.47 -31.80 -26.89
C ALA A 851 4.70 -33.31 -27.03
N ARG A 852 5.93 -33.77 -26.71
CA ARG A 852 6.29 -35.18 -26.64
C ARG A 852 6.44 -35.57 -25.19
N VAL A 853 5.49 -36.35 -24.67
CA VAL A 853 5.56 -36.85 -23.29
C VAL A 853 6.47 -38.09 -23.25
N LYS A 854 7.51 -38.03 -22.41
CA LYS A 854 8.29 -39.24 -22.10
C LYS A 854 7.50 -40.09 -21.12
N THR A 855 7.31 -41.37 -21.45
CA THR A 855 6.45 -42.30 -20.69
C THR A 855 6.98 -42.68 -19.28
N GLU A 856 8.15 -42.17 -18.87
CA GLU A 856 8.82 -42.49 -17.62
C GLU A 856 9.08 -41.24 -16.76
N GLY A 857 8.21 -40.24 -16.75
CA GLY A 857 8.41 -39.05 -15.93
C GLY A 857 7.10 -38.36 -15.54
N GLU A 858 7.01 -37.85 -14.31
CA GLU A 858 5.95 -36.92 -13.91
C GLU A 858 6.03 -35.64 -14.75
N VAL A 859 4.91 -35.17 -15.28
CA VAL A 859 4.78 -33.85 -15.88
C VAL A 859 4.87 -32.82 -14.76
N LYS A 860 5.99 -32.10 -14.69
CA LYS A 860 6.20 -31.05 -13.67
C LYS A 860 5.83 -29.68 -14.22
N ARG A 861 5.15 -28.91 -13.39
CA ARG A 861 4.88 -27.49 -13.67
C ARG A 861 6.12 -26.68 -13.37
N GLU A 862 6.48 -25.76 -14.29
CA GLU A 862 7.59 -24.82 -14.12
C GLU A 862 7.05 -23.40 -14.13
N ARG A 863 7.57 -22.55 -13.27
CA ARG A 863 7.21 -21.12 -13.24
C ARG A 863 7.85 -20.41 -14.43
N VAL A 864 7.14 -19.47 -15.03
CA VAL A 864 7.61 -18.65 -16.15
C VAL A 864 8.73 -17.69 -15.72
N ALA A 865 8.73 -17.27 -14.48
CA ALA A 865 9.74 -16.37 -13.92
C ALA A 865 10.35 -16.94 -12.64
N ASP A 866 11.67 -17.20 -12.67
CA ASP A 866 12.48 -17.46 -11.48
C ASP A 866 13.05 -16.15 -10.93
N GLY A 867 13.10 -16.01 -9.60
CA GLY A 867 13.68 -14.83 -8.96
C GLY A 867 12.68 -13.70 -8.67
N ILE A 868 11.49 -14.05 -8.20
CA ILE A 868 10.46 -13.09 -7.81
C ILE A 868 10.97 -12.18 -6.69
N VAL A 869 11.05 -10.88 -6.97
CA VAL A 869 11.29 -9.84 -5.97
C VAL A 869 9.96 -9.14 -5.71
N ALA A 870 9.33 -9.44 -4.58
CA ALA A 870 8.21 -8.66 -4.09
C ALA A 870 8.77 -7.32 -3.58
N SER A 871 8.37 -6.22 -4.22
CA SER A 871 8.70 -4.89 -3.73
C SER A 871 7.68 -4.50 -2.67
N THR A 872 8.01 -4.75 -1.41
CA THR A 872 7.17 -4.38 -0.26
C THR A 872 7.51 -2.99 0.25
N SER A 873 6.49 -2.23 0.59
CA SER A 873 6.59 -1.04 1.42
C SER A 873 6.41 -1.44 2.88
N GLY A 874 7.32 -2.12 3.42
CA GLY A 874 7.36 -2.46 4.82
C GLY A 874 8.80 -2.76 5.18
N ASP A 875 9.18 -2.52 6.38
CA ASP A 875 10.49 -2.74 6.96
C ASP A 875 11.04 -4.17 6.67
N GLY A 876 11.29 -4.42 5.40
CA GLY A 876 11.83 -5.67 4.88
C GLY A 876 13.33 -5.57 4.83
N THR A 877 14.00 -5.62 5.96
CA THR A 877 15.38 -6.09 5.99
C THR A 877 15.37 -7.53 5.49
N VAL A 878 15.60 -7.70 4.18
CA VAL A 878 16.11 -8.97 3.68
C VAL A 878 17.44 -9.16 4.42
N LYS A 879 17.41 -9.91 5.52
CA LYS A 879 18.62 -10.49 6.08
C LYS A 879 19.19 -11.38 4.98
N LYS A 880 20.09 -10.82 4.15
CA LYS A 880 21.00 -11.65 3.39
C LYS A 880 21.58 -12.58 4.44
N GLN A 881 21.32 -13.88 4.31
CA GLN A 881 22.05 -14.86 5.09
C GLN A 881 23.52 -14.45 4.98
N PRO A 882 24.23 -14.24 6.08
CA PRO A 882 25.60 -13.83 5.99
C PRO A 882 26.28 -14.92 5.16
N ARG A 883 26.74 -14.57 3.94
CA ARG A 883 27.69 -15.42 3.25
C ARG A 883 28.77 -15.66 4.28
N LYS A 884 28.94 -16.91 4.70
CA LYS A 884 30.10 -17.34 5.47
C LYS A 884 31.30 -17.03 4.60
N VAL A 885 31.79 -15.79 4.69
CA VAL A 885 33.09 -15.44 4.17
C VAL A 885 34.04 -16.28 5.02
N GLN A 886 34.55 -17.35 4.47
CA GLN A 886 35.67 -18.05 5.08
C GLN A 886 36.72 -16.98 5.31
N LYS A 887 36.91 -16.60 6.59
CA LYS A 887 37.99 -15.69 6.95
C LYS A 887 39.30 -16.36 6.58
N ILE A 888 39.85 -15.94 5.46
CA ILE A 888 41.15 -16.42 4.97
C ILE A 888 42.20 -15.85 5.95
N GLY A 889 42.86 -16.73 6.67
CA GLY A 889 43.93 -16.36 7.59
C GLY A 889 45.10 -15.69 6.82
N ARG A 890 45.79 -14.76 7.45
CA ARG A 890 46.92 -14.05 6.82
C ARG A 890 48.00 -15.00 6.24
N ASN A 891 48.11 -16.22 6.75
CA ASN A 891 49.07 -17.22 6.32
C ASN A 891 48.51 -18.29 5.36
N ASP A 892 47.20 -18.26 5.07
CA ASP A 892 46.58 -19.23 4.15
C ASP A 892 46.95 -18.98 2.69
N PRO A 893 46.87 -19.99 1.81
CA PRO A 893 47.10 -19.80 0.39
C PRO A 893 46.14 -18.76 -0.18
N CYS A 894 46.65 -17.89 -1.03
CA CYS A 894 45.82 -16.82 -1.63
C CYS A 894 44.77 -17.41 -2.61
N PRO A 895 43.49 -17.05 -2.51
CA PRO A 895 42.46 -17.61 -3.35
C PRO A 895 42.57 -17.22 -4.83
N CYS A 896 43.44 -16.28 -5.20
CA CYS A 896 43.74 -15.92 -6.57
C CYS A 896 44.56 -16.98 -7.36
N GLY A 897 44.94 -18.11 -6.72
CA GLY A 897 45.72 -19.18 -7.39
C GLY A 897 47.17 -18.90 -7.57
N SER A 898 47.74 -17.83 -7.00
CA SER A 898 49.14 -17.41 -7.14
C SER A 898 50.14 -18.29 -6.38
N GLY A 899 49.72 -19.25 -5.56
CA GLY A 899 50.57 -20.08 -4.72
C GLY A 899 51.21 -19.34 -3.54
N LYS A 900 51.02 -18.05 -3.40
CA LYS A 900 51.58 -17.22 -2.29
C LYS A 900 50.61 -17.16 -1.11
N LYS A 901 51.14 -16.86 0.09
CA LYS A 901 50.30 -16.61 1.29
C LYS A 901 49.47 -15.34 1.09
N TYR A 902 48.24 -15.32 1.62
CA TYR A 902 47.29 -14.21 1.45
C TYR A 902 47.90 -12.84 1.76
N LYS A 903 48.66 -12.71 2.88
CA LYS A 903 49.38 -11.48 3.27
C LYS A 903 50.48 -11.04 2.30
N GLN A 904 50.90 -11.87 1.37
CA GLN A 904 51.95 -11.60 0.37
C GLN A 904 51.38 -11.43 -1.04
N CYS A 905 50.06 -11.45 -1.20
CA CYS A 905 49.36 -11.33 -2.47
C CYS A 905 48.18 -10.37 -2.30
N CYS A 906 46.93 -10.84 -2.36
CA CYS A 906 45.74 -10.00 -2.33
C CYS A 906 45.39 -9.36 -0.96
N GLY A 907 46.04 -9.80 0.10
CA GLY A 907 45.91 -9.24 1.46
C GLY A 907 47.04 -8.33 1.91
N ARG A 908 47.79 -7.71 0.93
CA ARG A 908 48.92 -6.80 1.21
C ARG A 908 48.46 -5.38 1.52
#